data_dc83832922ee2bae94eb9e36c5e2d3e7
#
_entry.id   dc83832922ee2bae94eb9e36c5e2d3e7
#
_cell.length_a   1.000
_cell.length_b   1.000
_cell.length_c   1.000
_cell.angle_alpha   90.00
_cell.angle_beta   90.00
_cell.angle_gamma   90.00
#
_symmetry.space_group_name_H-M   'P 1'
#
loop_
_entity.id
_entity.type
_entity.pdbx_description
1 polymer ?
#
loop_
_entity_poly.entity_id
_entity_poly.type
_entity_poly.pdbx_seq_one_letter_code
_entity_poly.pdbx_strand_id
1 'polypeptide(L)'
;MRRLTAVSALAAAALLLAGLTAPAASAAEGDLLFSEVIEGSSNNKAIEIYNPTTAPVDLAAAQYSVVMYFNGNAAAGTTVALTGTVAAGDVHVLALASANEAILAAADQTSAGSWFNGDDTLVLTKAGSPVDVFGQLGVDPGTEWGTGLTSTQDNTVRRKVDVCIGDPNGADAFDVAAQWDGFAVDTIDGLGAHAAVCALEPPVDPPVDPPAEADCDVEPVSIGSVQGSGATTPVPGASVLVEGTVVGDFQTGGFDGYYVQDDGDGDPATSDAVFVSAPGGTDVSAGDQVSVAGTVGEAFGMTQLTPTGVEVCASGTELPEATPVTLPIAPEQYEALEGMYVTLPQQLSIGETFDFARYGTITLTAGRQYQPTGLHDAGSPEAIALAAKNAAETITVDDGRSAQNPDPAIHPDGSTFTLENTFRSGDLVTGTTGVLDYRFDTWAIQPTQGAEVAVGNPRTPAPEVDGDLKVASFNVLNYFTTLTGPDARGANDPEEFQRQEEKIVTALTEIDADVFGLIEIENNGTAVAALTTALNTRLGADVYDYVETGVIGTDVITTALLYKPASVTPAGAFQLMDQSKDARWLDDFNRPGLTQSFTDAAGATFTVVVNHLKSKGSDCNAVGDPVDPNGQGNCNGVRTQAASALADWLATDPTGQGAGRELVLGDLNSYSQEDPMQALYAAGYTDVTDPASYTYVFDGQLGSLDHALAGPGIVGEVTDAAVWNVNADEPSILDYDTTFKLPAQDALYAPDAYRSSDHDPVVVGLDLIPPDTTAPTLRVEADPAYILLPLGQTRTVKVDVQAADDSGEVTVTLVSATATGAPRASVQTISDTRFTVRAVNNALYTFTYTATDAAGNSTTVSDTVGVGPKRFLDYLCESDGRIAGSICR
;
A
#
# COMPACT_ATOMS: atom_id res chain seq x y z
N MET A 1 -4.18 12.75 0.70
CA MET A 1 -5.59 12.93 0.25
C MET A 1 -5.83 14.39 -0.12
N ARG A 2 -5.96 14.70 -1.38
CA ARG A 2 -6.30 16.06 -1.81
C ARG A 2 -7.79 16.14 -2.01
N ARG A 3 -8.49 16.88 -1.15
CA ARG A 3 -9.88 17.28 -1.38
C ARG A 3 -9.90 18.50 -2.32
N LEU A 4 -10.56 18.36 -3.46
CA LEU A 4 -11.00 19.49 -4.27
C LEU A 4 -12.24 20.10 -3.61
N THR A 5 -12.10 21.29 -3.05
CA THR A 5 -13.24 22.14 -2.66
C THR A 5 -13.69 22.94 -3.87
N ALA A 6 -14.84 22.61 -4.40
CA ALA A 6 -15.56 23.45 -5.36
C ALA A 6 -16.41 24.46 -4.58
N VAL A 7 -16.06 25.74 -4.67
CA VAL A 7 -16.88 26.85 -4.19
C VAL A 7 -18.00 27.10 -5.19
N SER A 8 -19.25 26.85 -4.80
CA SER A 8 -20.45 27.21 -5.57
C SER A 8 -20.85 28.64 -5.29
N ALA A 9 -20.71 29.52 -6.27
CA ALA A 9 -21.34 30.84 -6.27
C ALA A 9 -22.76 30.73 -6.88
N LEU A 10 -23.80 30.97 -6.07
CA LEU A 10 -25.17 31.17 -6.54
C LEU A 10 -25.27 32.47 -7.32
N ALA A 11 -25.70 32.36 -8.58
CA ALA A 11 -26.33 33.47 -9.29
C ALA A 11 -27.68 33.00 -9.83
N ALA A 12 -28.77 33.49 -9.23
CA ALA A 12 -30.11 33.27 -9.68
C ALA A 12 -30.39 34.06 -10.96
N ALA A 13 -30.73 33.33 -12.03
CA ALA A 13 -31.39 33.94 -13.17
C ALA A 13 -32.59 33.06 -13.56
N ALA A 14 -33.82 33.56 -13.27
CA ALA A 14 -35.05 32.96 -13.71
C ALA A 14 -35.22 33.21 -15.20
N LEU A 15 -35.26 32.14 -16.00
CA LEU A 15 -35.85 32.19 -17.36
C LEU A 15 -36.92 31.09 -17.45
N LEU A 16 -38.17 31.57 -17.67
CA LEU A 16 -39.27 30.71 -18.08
C LEU A 16 -38.91 30.05 -19.42
N LEU A 17 -38.85 28.74 -19.49
CA LEU A 17 -38.97 27.97 -20.73
C LEU A 17 -40.20 27.08 -20.62
N ALA A 18 -41.10 27.32 -21.56
CA ALA A 18 -42.31 26.53 -21.77
C ALA A 18 -41.91 25.07 -22.09
N GLY A 19 -42.60 24.13 -21.45
CA GLY A 19 -42.38 22.71 -21.63
C GLY A 19 -42.71 22.28 -23.08
N LEU A 20 -41.75 21.55 -23.62
CA LEU A 20 -41.93 20.52 -24.61
C LEU A 20 -41.38 19.27 -23.99
N THR A 21 -42.26 18.46 -23.38
CA THR A 21 -41.96 17.07 -23.07
C THR A 21 -41.86 16.34 -24.41
N ALA A 22 -40.63 16.13 -24.86
CA ALA A 22 -40.38 15.04 -25.81
C ALA A 22 -40.57 13.74 -25.01
N PRO A 23 -41.29 12.74 -25.52
CA PRO A 23 -41.33 11.42 -24.90
C PRO A 23 -39.91 10.88 -24.90
N ALA A 24 -39.46 10.32 -23.75
CA ALA A 24 -38.29 9.48 -23.70
C ALA A 24 -38.50 8.36 -24.75
N ALA A 25 -37.64 8.30 -25.75
CA ALA A 25 -37.63 7.20 -26.65
C ALA A 25 -37.22 5.98 -25.83
N SER A 26 -38.17 5.06 -25.61
CA SER A 26 -37.88 3.69 -25.19
C SER A 26 -36.87 3.14 -26.19
N ALA A 27 -35.76 2.57 -25.69
CA ALA A 27 -34.85 1.83 -26.52
C ALA A 27 -35.65 0.73 -27.26
N ALA A 28 -35.79 0.86 -28.58
CA ALA A 28 -36.45 -0.12 -29.38
C ALA A 28 -35.50 -1.32 -29.52
N GLU A 29 -35.96 -2.50 -29.15
CA GLU A 29 -35.30 -3.75 -29.49
C GLU A 29 -34.83 -3.73 -30.96
N GLY A 30 -33.49 -3.93 -31.18
CA GLY A 30 -32.94 -4.15 -32.52
C GLY A 30 -32.70 -2.88 -33.33
N ASP A 31 -31.93 -1.92 -32.88
CA ASP A 31 -31.36 -0.86 -33.72
C ASP A 31 -30.03 -1.30 -34.36
N LEU A 32 -29.52 -0.57 -35.36
CA LEU A 32 -28.22 -0.89 -35.96
C LEU A 32 -27.08 -0.73 -34.92
N LEU A 33 -26.04 -1.55 -35.01
CA LEU A 33 -24.87 -1.48 -34.15
C LEU A 33 -23.56 -1.63 -34.96
N PHE A 34 -22.46 -1.16 -34.41
CA PHE A 34 -21.11 -1.39 -34.95
C PHE A 34 -20.76 -2.87 -34.82
N SER A 35 -20.32 -3.52 -35.89
CA SER A 35 -19.92 -4.94 -35.92
C SER A 35 -18.41 -5.16 -36.12
N GLU A 36 -17.72 -4.27 -36.85
CA GLU A 36 -16.28 -4.31 -37.02
C GLU A 36 -15.71 -2.89 -37.12
N VAL A 37 -14.60 -2.61 -36.42
CA VAL A 37 -13.85 -1.36 -36.52
C VAL A 37 -12.41 -1.72 -36.88
N ILE A 38 -11.95 -1.18 -38.02
CA ILE A 38 -10.56 -1.35 -38.49
C ILE A 38 -9.82 -0.03 -38.32
N GLU A 39 -8.90 0.03 -37.38
CA GLU A 39 -7.83 1.02 -37.27
C GLU A 39 -6.55 0.35 -37.78
N GLY A 40 -6.44 0.24 -39.11
CA GLY A 40 -5.33 -0.41 -39.78
C GLY A 40 -4.16 0.53 -40.07
N SER A 41 -3.13 -0.01 -40.70
CA SER A 41 -1.92 0.75 -41.02
C SER A 41 -2.24 1.94 -41.94
N SER A 42 -1.77 3.15 -41.55
CA SER A 42 -1.89 4.38 -42.36
C SER A 42 -3.37 4.79 -42.59
N ASN A 43 -3.87 4.67 -43.83
CA ASN A 43 -5.24 5.05 -44.22
C ASN A 43 -6.20 3.85 -44.27
N ASN A 44 -5.79 2.67 -43.82
CA ASN A 44 -6.62 1.48 -43.85
C ASN A 44 -7.65 1.53 -42.70
N LYS A 45 -8.74 2.28 -42.93
CA LYS A 45 -9.78 2.47 -41.91
C LYS A 45 -11.17 2.14 -42.48
N ALA A 46 -11.91 1.37 -41.69
CA ALA A 46 -13.29 1.01 -42.01
C ALA A 46 -14.12 0.84 -40.75
N ILE A 47 -15.43 1.00 -40.89
CA ILE A 47 -16.42 0.79 -39.85
C ILE A 47 -17.51 -0.06 -40.47
N GLU A 48 -17.83 -1.20 -39.90
CA GLU A 48 -18.94 -2.06 -40.30
C GLU A 48 -20.10 -1.87 -39.32
N ILE A 49 -21.33 -1.83 -39.91
CA ILE A 49 -22.56 -1.56 -39.16
C ILE A 49 -23.52 -2.70 -39.50
N TYR A 50 -23.92 -3.48 -38.50
CA TYR A 50 -24.77 -4.64 -38.59
C TYR A 50 -26.26 -4.29 -38.36
N ASN A 51 -27.17 -4.93 -39.10
CA ASN A 51 -28.60 -4.85 -38.90
C ASN A 51 -29.12 -6.13 -38.19
N PRO A 52 -29.26 -6.12 -36.86
CA PRO A 52 -29.80 -7.27 -36.13
C PRO A 52 -31.34 -7.43 -36.30
N THR A 53 -32.00 -6.45 -36.91
CA THR A 53 -33.48 -6.46 -37.01
C THR A 53 -33.98 -7.45 -38.04
N THR A 54 -35.27 -7.78 -37.97
CA THR A 54 -35.93 -8.69 -38.93
C THR A 54 -36.38 -8.01 -40.22
N ALA A 55 -36.09 -6.70 -40.39
CA ALA A 55 -36.52 -5.90 -41.56
C ALA A 55 -35.35 -5.13 -42.17
N PRO A 56 -35.37 -4.84 -43.48
CA PRO A 56 -34.39 -3.94 -44.08
C PRO A 56 -34.51 -2.51 -43.55
N VAL A 57 -33.38 -1.86 -43.32
CA VAL A 57 -33.29 -0.46 -42.83
C VAL A 57 -32.76 0.44 -43.93
N ASP A 58 -33.52 1.47 -44.32
CA ASP A 58 -33.08 2.55 -45.22
C ASP A 58 -32.34 3.62 -44.36
N LEU A 59 -31.02 3.64 -44.51
CA LEU A 59 -30.13 4.48 -43.68
C LEU A 59 -30.40 5.97 -43.84
N ALA A 60 -30.70 6.44 -45.08
CA ALA A 60 -30.96 7.83 -45.35
C ALA A 60 -32.37 8.27 -44.84
N ALA A 61 -33.37 7.42 -45.00
CA ALA A 61 -34.73 7.69 -44.54
C ALA A 61 -34.81 7.68 -43.01
N ALA A 62 -34.07 6.81 -42.36
CA ALA A 62 -33.97 6.72 -40.90
C ALA A 62 -32.95 7.71 -40.29
N GLN A 63 -32.23 8.50 -41.12
CA GLN A 63 -31.26 9.51 -40.73
C GLN A 63 -30.10 8.96 -39.86
N TYR A 64 -29.55 7.81 -40.25
CA TYR A 64 -28.34 7.28 -39.59
C TYR A 64 -27.10 8.06 -40.01
N SER A 65 -26.18 8.24 -39.04
CA SER A 65 -24.87 8.90 -39.24
C SER A 65 -23.84 8.29 -38.32
N VAL A 66 -22.59 8.21 -38.76
CA VAL A 66 -21.43 7.96 -37.91
C VAL A 66 -20.82 9.31 -37.55
N VAL A 67 -20.69 9.58 -36.25
CA VAL A 67 -20.08 10.79 -35.69
C VAL A 67 -18.78 10.42 -35.01
N MET A 68 -17.67 11.08 -35.38
CA MET A 68 -16.34 10.84 -34.84
C MET A 68 -15.96 12.00 -33.91
N TYR A 69 -15.52 11.68 -32.69
CA TYR A 69 -15.03 12.63 -31.68
C TYR A 69 -13.55 12.39 -31.45
N PHE A 70 -12.72 13.40 -31.74
CA PHE A 70 -11.26 13.25 -31.73
C PHE A 70 -10.65 13.67 -30.41
N ASN A 71 -9.71 12.83 -29.86
CA ASN A 71 -8.86 13.13 -28.72
C ASN A 71 -9.67 13.63 -27.50
N GLY A 72 -10.72 12.95 -27.11
CA GLY A 72 -11.56 13.27 -25.96
C GLY A 72 -12.34 14.59 -26.04
N ASN A 73 -12.45 15.20 -27.22
CA ASN A 73 -13.24 16.42 -27.38
C ASN A 73 -14.74 16.15 -27.28
N ALA A 74 -15.46 16.99 -26.55
CA ALA A 74 -16.93 16.93 -26.46
C ALA A 74 -17.66 17.41 -27.72
N ALA A 75 -16.98 18.02 -28.68
CA ALA A 75 -17.55 18.49 -29.95
C ALA A 75 -17.21 17.51 -31.09
N ALA A 76 -18.21 17.18 -31.92
CA ALA A 76 -18.01 16.33 -33.07
C ALA A 76 -16.92 16.86 -34.01
N GLY A 77 -15.99 16.03 -34.41
CA GLY A 77 -14.92 16.33 -35.37
C GLY A 77 -15.37 16.07 -36.81
N THR A 78 -15.87 14.88 -37.09
CA THR A 78 -16.39 14.48 -38.42
C THR A 78 -17.74 13.82 -38.25
N THR A 79 -18.70 14.15 -39.14
CA THR A 79 -19.98 13.46 -39.22
C THR A 79 -20.19 12.94 -40.64
N VAL A 80 -20.46 11.65 -40.79
CA VAL A 80 -20.75 11.00 -42.06
C VAL A 80 -22.18 10.52 -42.06
N ALA A 81 -23.05 11.16 -42.85
CA ALA A 81 -24.42 10.66 -43.06
C ALA A 81 -24.39 9.37 -43.87
N LEU A 82 -25.11 8.33 -43.41
CA LEU A 82 -25.15 7.05 -44.07
C LEU A 82 -26.23 7.00 -45.16
N THR A 83 -25.97 6.23 -46.20
CA THR A 83 -26.88 6.09 -47.37
C THR A 83 -26.95 4.62 -47.77
N GLY A 84 -28.05 4.24 -48.43
CA GLY A 84 -28.27 2.87 -48.82
C GLY A 84 -29.28 2.15 -47.94
N THR A 85 -29.43 0.84 -48.14
CA THR A 85 -30.35 -0.01 -47.39
C THR A 85 -29.59 -1.23 -46.90
N VAL A 86 -29.64 -1.52 -45.58
CA VAL A 86 -29.06 -2.74 -44.99
C VAL A 86 -30.16 -3.77 -44.80
N ALA A 87 -30.04 -4.92 -45.46
CA ALA A 87 -31.03 -6.00 -45.31
C ALA A 87 -31.02 -6.56 -43.87
N ALA A 88 -32.08 -7.27 -43.49
CA ALA A 88 -32.14 -7.96 -42.22
C ALA A 88 -30.98 -9.00 -42.10
N GLY A 89 -30.19 -8.94 -41.02
CA GLY A 89 -29.02 -9.80 -40.80
C GLY A 89 -27.81 -9.52 -41.70
N ASP A 90 -27.77 -8.36 -42.36
CA ASP A 90 -26.72 -7.93 -43.29
C ASP A 90 -25.92 -6.73 -42.68
N VAL A 91 -24.85 -6.34 -43.33
CA VAL A 91 -23.98 -5.26 -42.85
C VAL A 91 -23.90 -4.10 -43.86
N HIS A 92 -23.46 -2.92 -43.39
CA HIS A 92 -23.07 -1.77 -44.19
C HIS A 92 -21.65 -1.36 -43.87
N VAL A 93 -20.74 -1.41 -44.81
CA VAL A 93 -19.35 -1.06 -44.67
C VAL A 93 -19.10 0.38 -45.11
N LEU A 94 -18.71 1.23 -44.18
CA LEU A 94 -18.22 2.60 -44.40
C LEU A 94 -16.68 2.62 -44.35
N ALA A 95 -16.02 3.01 -45.44
CA ALA A 95 -14.56 3.04 -45.51
C ALA A 95 -13.98 4.45 -45.80
N LEU A 96 -12.76 4.69 -45.35
CA LEU A 96 -12.00 5.88 -45.73
C LEU A 96 -11.66 5.77 -47.23
N ALA A 97 -11.96 6.81 -48.00
CA ALA A 97 -11.79 6.82 -49.45
C ALA A 97 -10.34 6.62 -49.95
N SER A 98 -9.37 6.74 -49.07
CA SER A 98 -7.95 6.47 -49.35
C SER A 98 -7.44 5.15 -48.76
N ALA A 99 -8.32 4.27 -48.30
CA ALA A 99 -7.97 2.93 -47.85
C ALA A 99 -7.42 2.05 -48.98
N ASN A 100 -6.85 0.89 -48.67
CA ASN A 100 -6.34 -0.03 -49.63
C ASN A 100 -7.47 -0.66 -50.50
N GLU A 101 -7.09 -1.27 -51.63
CA GLU A 101 -8.04 -1.84 -52.60
C GLU A 101 -8.94 -2.92 -51.99
N ALA A 102 -8.45 -3.71 -51.06
CA ALA A 102 -9.22 -4.80 -50.43
C ALA A 102 -10.35 -4.25 -49.51
N ILE A 103 -10.08 -3.22 -48.72
CA ILE A 103 -11.10 -2.53 -47.92
C ILE A 103 -12.13 -1.83 -48.82
N LEU A 104 -11.64 -1.11 -49.84
CA LEU A 104 -12.52 -0.42 -50.76
C LEU A 104 -13.42 -1.36 -51.59
N ALA A 105 -13.00 -2.62 -51.85
CA ALA A 105 -13.78 -3.63 -52.52
C ALA A 105 -14.93 -4.16 -51.66
N ALA A 106 -14.83 -4.09 -50.32
CA ALA A 106 -15.87 -4.47 -49.39
C ALA A 106 -16.79 -3.30 -49.00
N ALA A 107 -16.44 -2.06 -49.36
CA ALA A 107 -17.14 -0.86 -48.88
C ALA A 107 -18.45 -0.61 -49.68
N ASP A 108 -19.56 -0.43 -48.96
CA ASP A 108 -20.84 0.07 -49.50
C ASP A 108 -20.84 1.57 -49.63
N GLN A 109 -20.12 2.26 -48.78
CA GLN A 109 -20.00 3.72 -48.78
C GLN A 109 -18.57 4.13 -48.46
N THR A 110 -18.08 5.23 -49.08
CA THR A 110 -16.78 5.79 -48.76
C THR A 110 -16.93 7.25 -48.32
N SER A 111 -16.04 7.68 -47.44
CA SER A 111 -15.96 9.09 -47.01
C SER A 111 -14.51 9.59 -47.04
N ALA A 112 -14.32 10.86 -47.37
CA ALA A 112 -13.02 11.51 -47.37
C ALA A 112 -12.93 12.48 -46.21
N GLY A 113 -11.70 12.83 -45.80
CA GLY A 113 -11.43 13.79 -44.72
C GLY A 113 -10.68 13.19 -43.56
N SER A 114 -10.80 13.80 -42.37
CA SER A 114 -10.16 13.29 -41.15
C SER A 114 -11.01 12.15 -40.60
N TRP A 115 -10.33 11.07 -40.26
CA TRP A 115 -10.91 9.87 -39.67
C TRP A 115 -10.25 9.58 -38.33
N PHE A 116 -10.88 8.73 -37.56
CA PHE A 116 -10.45 8.33 -36.20
C PHE A 116 -9.06 7.66 -36.18
N ASN A 117 -8.46 7.66 -35.03
CA ASN A 117 -7.34 6.83 -34.63
C ASN A 117 -7.66 6.08 -33.31
N GLY A 118 -6.68 5.42 -32.69
CA GLY A 118 -6.91 4.52 -31.57
C GLY A 118 -7.52 5.16 -30.32
N ASP A 119 -7.42 6.48 -30.14
CA ASP A 119 -7.92 7.22 -28.99
C ASP A 119 -9.24 7.99 -29.22
N ASP A 120 -9.88 7.77 -30.38
CA ASP A 120 -11.07 8.51 -30.83
C ASP A 120 -12.38 7.75 -30.59
N THR A 121 -13.43 8.45 -30.18
CA THR A 121 -14.77 7.87 -29.98
C THR A 121 -15.61 7.92 -31.25
N LEU A 122 -16.29 6.81 -31.58
CA LEU A 122 -17.24 6.71 -32.69
C LEU A 122 -18.66 6.57 -32.12
N VAL A 123 -19.62 7.29 -32.68
CA VAL A 123 -21.04 7.21 -32.29
C VAL A 123 -21.90 6.95 -33.52
N LEU A 124 -22.64 5.84 -33.53
CA LEU A 124 -23.72 5.62 -34.48
C LEU A 124 -24.95 6.36 -33.98
N THR A 125 -25.50 7.25 -34.80
CA THR A 125 -26.69 8.03 -34.45
C THR A 125 -27.84 7.74 -35.38
N LYS A 126 -29.05 7.76 -34.83
CA LYS A 126 -30.32 7.70 -35.59
C LYS A 126 -31.12 8.99 -35.31
N ALA A 127 -31.41 9.76 -36.32
CA ALA A 127 -32.07 11.08 -36.17
C ALA A 127 -31.41 11.98 -35.12
N GLY A 128 -30.09 11.87 -34.98
CA GLY A 128 -29.26 12.63 -34.02
C GLY A 128 -29.18 12.09 -32.61
N SER A 129 -29.86 11.01 -32.27
CA SER A 129 -29.76 10.29 -31.00
C SER A 129 -28.75 9.12 -31.08
N PRO A 130 -27.86 8.91 -30.15
CA PRO A 130 -26.97 7.76 -30.12
C PRO A 130 -27.76 6.44 -30.09
N VAL A 131 -27.29 5.44 -30.83
CA VAL A 131 -27.82 4.07 -30.80
C VAL A 131 -26.72 3.04 -30.53
N ASP A 132 -25.45 3.40 -30.80
CA ASP A 132 -24.30 2.61 -30.43
C ASP A 132 -23.04 3.52 -30.31
N VAL A 133 -22.21 3.29 -29.32
CA VAL A 133 -20.98 4.06 -29.05
C VAL A 133 -19.80 3.11 -28.95
N PHE A 134 -18.72 3.44 -29.64
CA PHE A 134 -17.43 2.78 -29.57
C PHE A 134 -16.40 3.79 -29.02
N GLY A 135 -15.95 3.61 -27.78
CA GLY A 135 -15.16 4.57 -27.02
C GLY A 135 -15.99 5.26 -25.92
N GLN A 136 -15.41 6.25 -25.24
CA GLN A 136 -16.07 7.01 -24.19
C GLN A 136 -16.07 8.51 -24.54
N LEU A 137 -17.25 9.16 -24.57
CA LEU A 137 -17.39 10.57 -24.94
C LEU A 137 -16.74 11.50 -23.90
N GLY A 138 -15.90 12.42 -24.38
CA GLY A 138 -15.24 13.41 -23.53
C GLY A 138 -14.05 12.86 -22.75
N VAL A 139 -13.63 11.63 -22.99
CA VAL A 139 -12.45 10.99 -22.43
C VAL A 139 -11.40 10.77 -23.50
N ASP A 140 -10.15 11.09 -23.19
CA ASP A 140 -8.97 10.81 -24.01
C ASP A 140 -8.17 9.71 -23.28
N PRO A 141 -8.12 8.47 -23.80
CA PRO A 141 -7.37 7.37 -23.17
C PRO A 141 -5.85 7.50 -23.34
N GLY A 142 -5.40 8.49 -24.09
CA GLY A 142 -4.00 8.75 -24.41
C GLY A 142 -3.59 8.20 -25.77
N THR A 143 -3.49 6.90 -25.95
CA THR A 143 -3.16 6.25 -27.23
C THR A 143 -4.25 5.33 -27.74
N GLU A 144 -4.88 4.58 -26.84
CA GLU A 144 -5.87 3.54 -27.21
C GLU A 144 -6.71 3.13 -26.00
N TRP A 145 -7.89 2.55 -26.21
CA TRP A 145 -8.58 1.74 -25.23
C TRP A 145 -8.16 0.27 -25.39
N GLY A 146 -8.11 -0.47 -24.27
CA GLY A 146 -7.76 -1.89 -24.26
C GLY A 146 -6.25 -2.14 -24.32
N THR A 147 -5.84 -3.39 -24.54
CA THR A 147 -4.44 -3.81 -24.58
C THR A 147 -4.22 -4.96 -25.56
N GLY A 148 -3.02 -5.05 -26.12
CA GLY A 148 -2.60 -6.14 -27.00
C GLY A 148 -3.40 -6.21 -28.30
N LEU A 149 -3.94 -7.36 -28.67
CA LEU A 149 -4.77 -7.47 -29.87
C LEU A 149 -6.19 -6.91 -29.67
N THR A 150 -6.67 -6.90 -28.42
CA THR A 150 -7.98 -6.33 -28.06
C THR A 150 -7.77 -4.88 -27.64
N SER A 151 -7.28 -4.06 -28.58
CA SER A 151 -7.09 -2.61 -28.41
C SER A 151 -7.48 -1.88 -29.67
N THR A 152 -7.70 -0.57 -29.57
CA THR A 152 -8.28 0.25 -30.63
C THR A 152 -7.23 0.90 -31.55
N GLN A 153 -5.93 0.85 -31.24
CA GLN A 153 -4.87 1.40 -32.08
C GLN A 153 -4.18 0.32 -32.92
N ASP A 154 -3.99 0.56 -34.20
CA ASP A 154 -3.30 -0.33 -35.14
C ASP A 154 -3.81 -1.79 -35.10
N ASN A 155 -5.11 -1.98 -34.81
CA ASN A 155 -5.77 -3.27 -34.70
C ASN A 155 -7.11 -3.30 -35.47
N THR A 156 -7.64 -4.50 -35.68
CA THR A 156 -9.03 -4.74 -36.07
C THR A 156 -9.76 -5.32 -34.88
N VAL A 157 -10.92 -4.76 -34.52
CA VAL A 157 -11.79 -5.32 -33.48
C VAL A 157 -13.15 -5.66 -34.06
N ARG A 158 -13.67 -6.85 -33.72
CA ARG A 158 -14.98 -7.37 -34.16
C ARG A 158 -15.88 -7.56 -32.96
N ARG A 159 -17.12 -7.13 -33.10
CA ARG A 159 -18.13 -7.37 -32.07
C ARG A 159 -18.32 -8.87 -31.87
N LYS A 160 -18.41 -9.29 -30.60
CA LYS A 160 -18.68 -10.67 -30.26
C LYS A 160 -20.06 -11.10 -30.81
N VAL A 161 -20.19 -12.36 -31.23
CA VAL A 161 -21.37 -12.86 -31.92
C VAL A 161 -22.65 -12.90 -31.08
N ASP A 162 -22.52 -12.84 -29.76
CA ASP A 162 -23.59 -12.80 -28.76
C ASP A 162 -24.02 -11.37 -28.38
N VAL A 163 -23.31 -10.33 -28.84
CA VAL A 163 -23.70 -8.94 -28.63
C VAL A 163 -24.65 -8.46 -29.74
N CYS A 164 -25.91 -8.34 -29.42
CA CYS A 164 -27.00 -8.05 -30.37
C CYS A 164 -27.62 -6.65 -30.21
N ILE A 165 -27.24 -5.92 -29.21
CA ILE A 165 -27.77 -4.56 -28.93
C ILE A 165 -26.57 -3.62 -28.84
N GLY A 166 -26.70 -2.44 -29.46
CA GLY A 166 -25.69 -1.38 -29.38
C GLY A 166 -25.75 -0.67 -28.03
N ASP A 167 -24.66 -0.10 -27.64
CA ASP A 167 -24.56 0.71 -26.43
C ASP A 167 -24.83 2.18 -26.73
N PRO A 168 -25.98 2.77 -26.38
CA PRO A 168 -26.28 4.18 -26.62
C PRO A 168 -25.69 5.13 -25.60
N ASN A 169 -25.08 4.60 -24.48
CA ASN A 169 -24.54 5.40 -23.38
C ASN A 169 -23.05 5.70 -23.57
N GLY A 170 -22.71 6.83 -24.14
CA GLY A 170 -21.31 7.21 -24.32
C GLY A 170 -20.65 7.83 -23.11
N ALA A 171 -21.26 7.81 -21.91
CA ALA A 171 -20.68 8.41 -20.70
C ALA A 171 -20.01 7.38 -19.77
N ASP A 172 -20.32 6.10 -19.90
CA ASP A 172 -19.72 5.01 -19.12
C ASP A 172 -18.32 4.61 -19.62
N ALA A 173 -17.64 3.81 -18.85
CA ALA A 173 -16.29 3.36 -19.18
C ALA A 173 -16.32 2.35 -20.35
N PHE A 174 -15.49 2.56 -21.34
CA PHE A 174 -15.41 1.68 -22.50
C PHE A 174 -14.36 0.59 -22.29
N ASP A 175 -14.79 -0.65 -22.13
CA ASP A 175 -13.94 -1.84 -22.11
C ASP A 175 -14.06 -2.60 -23.45
N VAL A 176 -12.99 -2.55 -24.26
CA VAL A 176 -12.95 -3.23 -25.57
C VAL A 176 -13.15 -4.74 -25.39
N ALA A 177 -12.54 -5.35 -24.36
CA ALA A 177 -12.54 -6.79 -24.17
C ALA A 177 -13.94 -7.33 -23.79
N ALA A 178 -14.80 -6.51 -23.20
CA ALA A 178 -16.15 -6.90 -22.83
C ALA A 178 -17.00 -7.31 -24.05
N GLN A 179 -16.98 -6.51 -25.10
CA GLN A 179 -17.87 -6.69 -26.26
C GLN A 179 -17.15 -6.97 -27.58
N TRP A 180 -15.84 -7.00 -27.65
CA TRP A 180 -15.08 -7.09 -28.88
C TRP A 180 -13.96 -8.12 -28.81
N ASP A 181 -13.73 -8.82 -29.93
CA ASP A 181 -12.60 -9.69 -30.16
C ASP A 181 -11.54 -8.95 -30.98
N GLY A 182 -10.27 -9.04 -30.59
CA GLY A 182 -9.17 -8.31 -31.19
C GLY A 182 -8.37 -9.12 -32.20
N PHE A 183 -7.97 -8.49 -33.31
CA PHE A 183 -7.19 -9.06 -34.40
C PHE A 183 -6.01 -8.14 -34.76
N ALA A 184 -5.00 -8.73 -35.40
CA ALA A 184 -3.83 -7.98 -35.81
C ALA A 184 -4.16 -6.85 -36.84
N VAL A 185 -3.28 -5.87 -36.92
CA VAL A 185 -3.36 -4.75 -37.86
C VAL A 185 -3.62 -5.24 -39.28
N ASP A 186 -4.51 -4.54 -40.02
CA ASP A 186 -4.91 -4.88 -41.41
C ASP A 186 -5.58 -6.25 -41.56
N THR A 187 -6.16 -6.82 -40.53
CA THR A 187 -7.02 -8.03 -40.67
C THR A 187 -8.39 -7.60 -41.17
N ILE A 188 -8.73 -8.02 -42.40
CA ILE A 188 -9.95 -7.60 -43.12
C ILE A 188 -10.83 -8.76 -43.54
N ASP A 189 -10.54 -9.98 -43.11
CA ASP A 189 -11.23 -11.21 -43.54
C ASP A 189 -12.64 -11.36 -42.97
N GLY A 190 -13.06 -10.50 -41.99
CA GLY A 190 -14.42 -10.39 -41.48
C GLY A 190 -15.26 -9.31 -42.17
N LEU A 191 -14.64 -8.37 -42.83
CA LEU A 191 -15.31 -7.18 -43.32
C LEU A 191 -16.31 -7.52 -44.48
N GLY A 192 -17.57 -7.13 -44.33
CA GLY A 192 -18.65 -7.39 -45.24
C GLY A 192 -19.60 -8.53 -44.79
N ALA A 193 -19.40 -9.06 -43.58
CA ALA A 193 -20.30 -10.06 -42.99
C ALA A 193 -20.14 -10.17 -41.47
N HIS A 194 -21.25 -10.11 -40.75
CA HIS A 194 -21.27 -10.36 -39.29
C HIS A 194 -22.22 -11.53 -38.97
N ALA A 195 -21.74 -12.51 -38.21
CA ALA A 195 -22.55 -13.66 -37.81
C ALA A 195 -22.96 -13.46 -36.33
N ALA A 196 -24.05 -12.75 -36.11
CA ALA A 196 -24.62 -12.67 -34.77
C ALA A 196 -25.46 -13.90 -34.44
N VAL A 197 -25.28 -14.51 -33.28
CA VAL A 197 -26.12 -15.56 -32.74
C VAL A 197 -27.14 -14.92 -31.80
N CYS A 198 -27.93 -14.00 -32.37
CA CYS A 198 -29.05 -13.43 -31.67
C CYS A 198 -30.20 -14.43 -31.74
N ALA A 199 -30.55 -15.04 -30.64
CA ALA A 199 -31.73 -15.91 -30.57
C ALA A 199 -32.99 -15.05 -30.75
N LEU A 200 -33.32 -14.75 -32.02
CA LEU A 200 -34.62 -14.23 -32.36
C LEU A 200 -35.56 -15.42 -32.50
N GLU A 201 -36.07 -15.95 -31.42
CA GLU A 201 -37.40 -16.52 -31.47
C GLU A 201 -38.36 -15.37 -31.80
N PRO A 202 -39.23 -15.49 -32.86
CA PRO A 202 -40.26 -14.47 -33.07
C PRO A 202 -41.06 -14.43 -31.77
N PRO A 203 -41.31 -13.21 -31.21
CA PRO A 203 -42.16 -13.10 -30.06
C PRO A 203 -43.51 -13.71 -30.48
N VAL A 204 -43.88 -14.87 -29.86
CA VAL A 204 -45.26 -15.16 -29.68
C VAL A 204 -45.71 -14.02 -28.79
N ASP A 205 -46.49 -13.02 -29.37
CA ASP A 205 -47.14 -12.07 -28.50
C ASP A 205 -47.85 -12.88 -27.43
N PRO A 206 -47.36 -12.88 -26.16
CA PRO A 206 -48.28 -13.27 -25.12
C PRO A 206 -49.42 -12.29 -25.22
N PRO A 207 -50.64 -12.67 -24.97
CA PRO A 207 -51.73 -11.71 -24.82
C PRO A 207 -51.18 -10.72 -23.79
N VAL A 208 -51.31 -9.41 -24.05
CA VAL A 208 -50.98 -8.36 -23.10
C VAL A 208 -51.95 -8.57 -21.97
N ASP A 209 -51.61 -9.44 -21.06
CA ASP A 209 -52.29 -9.51 -19.80
C ASP A 209 -52.07 -8.16 -19.09
N PRO A 210 -53.12 -7.62 -18.47
CA PRO A 210 -52.96 -6.43 -17.64
C PRO A 210 -51.81 -6.71 -16.67
N PRO A 211 -50.97 -5.65 -16.30
CA PRO A 211 -49.85 -5.86 -15.41
C PRO A 211 -50.26 -6.78 -14.27
N ALA A 212 -49.44 -7.83 -14.01
CA ALA A 212 -49.74 -8.81 -13.01
C ALA A 212 -50.12 -8.07 -11.72
N GLU A 213 -51.30 -8.31 -11.18
CA GLU A 213 -51.64 -7.82 -9.84
C GLU A 213 -51.06 -8.82 -8.86
N ALA A 214 -50.48 -8.31 -7.76
CA ALA A 214 -50.01 -9.16 -6.67
C ALA A 214 -51.18 -9.95 -6.14
N ASP A 215 -51.13 -11.29 -6.18
CA ASP A 215 -52.21 -12.17 -5.74
C ASP A 215 -51.56 -13.53 -5.37
N CYS A 216 -51.73 -13.89 -4.10
CA CYS A 216 -51.18 -15.12 -3.52
C CYS A 216 -51.86 -16.41 -4.06
N ASP A 217 -52.99 -16.30 -4.77
CA ASP A 217 -53.71 -17.43 -5.36
C ASP A 217 -53.31 -17.68 -6.84
N VAL A 218 -52.42 -16.81 -7.39
CA VAL A 218 -51.93 -16.89 -8.80
C VAL A 218 -50.56 -17.56 -8.81
N GLU A 219 -50.33 -18.52 -9.72
CA GLU A 219 -49.07 -19.26 -9.86
C GLU A 219 -47.95 -18.31 -10.34
N PRO A 220 -46.86 -18.13 -9.56
CA PRO A 220 -45.76 -17.22 -9.88
C PRO A 220 -44.81 -17.85 -10.91
N VAL A 221 -43.93 -17.04 -11.51
CA VAL A 221 -42.74 -17.53 -12.19
C VAL A 221 -41.62 -17.81 -11.18
N SER A 222 -40.71 -18.76 -11.44
CA SER A 222 -39.56 -18.97 -10.58
C SER A 222 -38.63 -17.75 -10.60
N ILE A 223 -38.06 -17.38 -9.45
CA ILE A 223 -37.09 -16.32 -9.34
C ILE A 223 -35.85 -16.65 -10.18
N GLY A 224 -35.43 -17.94 -10.22
CA GLY A 224 -34.30 -18.35 -11.05
C GLY A 224 -34.50 -18.06 -12.55
N SER A 225 -35.74 -18.10 -13.06
CA SER A 225 -36.04 -17.68 -14.44
C SER A 225 -35.95 -16.16 -14.66
N VAL A 226 -36.11 -15.35 -13.60
CA VAL A 226 -35.94 -13.91 -13.62
C VAL A 226 -34.46 -13.54 -13.53
N GLN A 227 -33.70 -14.19 -12.65
CA GLN A 227 -32.29 -14.00 -12.46
C GLN A 227 -31.46 -14.45 -13.67
N GLY A 228 -31.73 -15.67 -14.17
CA GLY A 228 -30.89 -16.33 -15.19
C GLY A 228 -29.58 -16.84 -14.62
N SER A 229 -28.67 -17.30 -15.48
CA SER A 229 -27.37 -17.87 -15.13
C SER A 229 -26.18 -16.97 -15.49
N GLY A 230 -26.41 -15.70 -15.73
CA GLY A 230 -25.40 -14.72 -16.10
C GLY A 230 -25.48 -13.44 -15.23
N ALA A 231 -24.55 -12.54 -15.43
CA ALA A 231 -24.45 -11.29 -14.66
C ALA A 231 -25.59 -10.27 -14.93
N THR A 232 -26.57 -10.62 -15.75
CA THR A 232 -27.74 -9.79 -16.02
C THR A 232 -28.96 -10.66 -16.29
N THR A 233 -30.12 -10.16 -15.92
CA THR A 233 -31.39 -10.85 -16.16
C THR A 233 -31.64 -11.16 -17.65
N PRO A 234 -32.14 -12.35 -17.99
CA PRO A 234 -32.53 -12.65 -19.38
C PRO A 234 -33.82 -11.97 -19.81
N VAL A 235 -34.58 -11.37 -18.90
CA VAL A 235 -35.92 -10.80 -19.12
C VAL A 235 -36.06 -9.33 -18.70
N PRO A 236 -35.16 -8.44 -19.11
CA PRO A 236 -35.18 -7.02 -18.68
C PRO A 236 -36.47 -6.35 -19.21
N GLY A 237 -37.14 -5.57 -18.39
CA GLY A 237 -38.36 -4.88 -18.69
C GLY A 237 -39.61 -5.76 -18.65
N ALA A 238 -39.52 -7.07 -18.41
CA ALA A 238 -40.66 -7.98 -18.29
C ALA A 238 -41.50 -7.63 -17.06
N SER A 239 -42.81 -7.75 -17.16
CA SER A 239 -43.71 -7.71 -16.01
C SER A 239 -43.93 -9.14 -15.53
N VAL A 240 -43.52 -9.39 -14.27
CA VAL A 240 -43.55 -10.73 -13.67
C VAL A 240 -44.32 -10.72 -12.37
N LEU A 241 -44.78 -11.91 -11.97
CA LEU A 241 -45.26 -12.18 -10.61
C LEU A 241 -44.33 -13.23 -10.01
N VAL A 242 -43.68 -12.89 -8.91
CA VAL A 242 -42.87 -13.82 -8.12
C VAL A 242 -43.50 -14.00 -6.73
N GLU A 243 -43.27 -15.14 -6.11
CA GLU A 243 -43.72 -15.41 -4.73
C GLU A 243 -42.54 -16.03 -3.97
N GLY A 244 -42.35 -15.63 -2.71
CA GLY A 244 -41.32 -16.19 -1.88
C GLY A 244 -41.33 -15.60 -0.45
N THR A 245 -40.38 -16.01 0.33
CA THR A 245 -40.18 -15.54 1.71
C THR A 245 -39.24 -14.35 1.73
N VAL A 246 -39.58 -13.28 2.46
CA VAL A 246 -38.68 -12.16 2.72
C VAL A 246 -37.55 -12.67 3.61
N VAL A 247 -36.33 -12.73 3.07
CA VAL A 247 -35.13 -13.23 3.76
C VAL A 247 -34.27 -12.11 4.36
N GLY A 248 -34.48 -10.88 3.89
CA GLY A 248 -33.80 -9.69 4.41
C GLY A 248 -34.63 -8.44 4.15
N ASP A 249 -34.95 -7.69 5.21
CA ASP A 249 -35.69 -6.43 5.14
C ASP A 249 -34.77 -5.25 5.43
N PHE A 250 -34.55 -4.42 4.40
CA PHE A 250 -33.68 -3.25 4.40
C PHE A 250 -34.46 -2.00 3.96
N GLN A 251 -35.77 -1.93 4.24
CA GLN A 251 -36.63 -0.81 3.85
C GLN A 251 -36.36 0.44 4.70
N THR A 252 -36.06 0.29 5.98
CA THR A 252 -35.86 1.41 6.91
C THR A 252 -34.40 1.60 7.24
N GLY A 253 -33.78 2.70 6.74
CA GLY A 253 -32.37 3.03 6.98
C GLY A 253 -31.39 2.19 6.20
N GLY A 254 -31.88 1.28 5.36
CA GLY A 254 -31.08 0.40 4.47
C GLY A 254 -31.12 0.84 3.01
N PHE A 255 -31.56 -0.05 2.13
CA PHE A 255 -31.50 0.10 0.66
C PHE A 255 -32.85 0.46 0.04
N ASP A 256 -33.83 0.89 0.83
CA ASP A 256 -35.21 1.16 0.40
C ASP A 256 -35.89 -0.07 -0.28
N GLY A 257 -35.59 -1.27 0.20
CA GLY A 257 -36.10 -2.51 -0.38
C GLY A 257 -35.87 -3.73 0.51
N TYR A 258 -36.18 -4.91 -0.04
CA TYR A 258 -36.05 -6.19 0.66
C TYR A 258 -35.73 -7.32 -0.32
N TYR A 259 -35.24 -8.44 0.17
CA TYR A 259 -34.93 -9.63 -0.61
C TYR A 259 -35.99 -10.70 -0.44
N VAL A 260 -36.46 -11.26 -1.55
CA VAL A 260 -37.43 -12.34 -1.60
C VAL A 260 -36.74 -13.58 -2.17
N GLN A 261 -36.87 -14.73 -1.49
CA GLN A 261 -36.33 -16.01 -1.93
C GLN A 261 -37.46 -17.03 -2.05
N ASP A 262 -37.54 -17.76 -3.17
CA ASP A 262 -38.49 -18.85 -3.38
C ASP A 262 -37.90 -20.23 -3.00
N ASP A 263 -38.64 -21.31 -3.24
CA ASP A 263 -38.21 -22.68 -2.93
C ASP A 263 -37.16 -23.25 -3.91
N GLY A 264 -36.77 -22.48 -4.94
CA GLY A 264 -35.80 -22.80 -5.95
C GLY A 264 -36.37 -23.62 -7.10
N ASP A 265 -35.80 -23.41 -8.29
CA ASP A 265 -36.17 -24.16 -9.51
C ASP A 265 -35.31 -25.42 -9.72
N GLY A 266 -34.32 -25.63 -8.85
CA GLY A 266 -33.41 -26.78 -8.86
C GLY A 266 -32.27 -26.66 -9.85
N ASP A 267 -32.05 -25.51 -10.50
CA ASP A 267 -30.89 -25.19 -11.29
C ASP A 267 -29.82 -24.49 -10.39
N PRO A 268 -28.68 -25.12 -10.11
CA PRO A 268 -27.66 -24.50 -9.25
C PRO A 268 -26.90 -23.34 -9.93
N ALA A 269 -27.20 -23.01 -11.16
CA ALA A 269 -26.57 -21.94 -11.92
C ALA A 269 -27.37 -20.61 -11.85
N THR A 270 -28.59 -20.65 -11.29
CA THR A 270 -29.47 -19.49 -11.12
C THR A 270 -29.66 -19.19 -9.65
N SER A 271 -29.78 -17.89 -9.30
CA SER A 271 -30.17 -17.49 -7.95
C SER A 271 -31.69 -17.67 -7.75
N ASP A 272 -32.09 -18.21 -6.62
CA ASP A 272 -33.47 -18.37 -6.20
C ASP A 272 -34.01 -17.16 -5.40
N ALA A 273 -33.30 -16.02 -5.43
CA ALA A 273 -33.68 -14.81 -4.69
C ALA A 273 -33.56 -13.56 -5.59
N VAL A 274 -34.29 -12.51 -5.25
CA VAL A 274 -34.29 -11.24 -5.99
C VAL A 274 -34.48 -10.04 -5.04
N PHE A 275 -33.82 -8.92 -5.32
CA PHE A 275 -34.05 -7.67 -4.63
C PHE A 275 -35.34 -6.99 -5.14
N VAL A 276 -36.19 -6.55 -4.23
CA VAL A 276 -37.39 -5.74 -4.51
C VAL A 276 -37.15 -4.31 -4.07
N SER A 277 -36.94 -3.41 -5.05
CA SER A 277 -36.75 -1.97 -4.79
C SER A 277 -38.08 -1.30 -4.53
N ALA A 278 -38.40 -1.04 -3.26
CA ALA A 278 -39.74 -0.60 -2.83
C ALA A 278 -39.69 0.66 -1.92
N PRO A 279 -39.16 1.81 -2.41
CA PRO A 279 -39.08 3.03 -1.59
C PRO A 279 -40.49 3.51 -1.20
N GLY A 280 -40.78 3.48 0.11
CA GLY A 280 -42.12 3.85 0.68
C GLY A 280 -43.26 2.92 0.28
N GLY A 281 -42.93 1.69 -0.13
CA GLY A 281 -43.89 0.66 -0.53
C GLY A 281 -44.56 -0.03 0.65
N THR A 282 -45.12 -1.23 0.42
CA THR A 282 -45.72 -2.09 1.45
C THR A 282 -44.65 -2.45 2.49
N ASP A 283 -44.95 -2.26 3.78
CA ASP A 283 -44.11 -2.64 4.88
C ASP A 283 -44.11 -4.16 5.05
N VAL A 284 -42.97 -4.78 5.01
CA VAL A 284 -42.77 -6.23 5.15
C VAL A 284 -41.74 -6.50 6.24
N SER A 285 -41.64 -7.76 6.64
CA SER A 285 -40.62 -8.19 7.61
C SER A 285 -40.01 -9.53 7.20
N ALA A 286 -38.82 -9.81 7.64
CA ALA A 286 -38.20 -11.12 7.43
C ALA A 286 -39.11 -12.24 7.96
N GLY A 287 -39.38 -13.26 7.17
CA GLY A 287 -40.34 -14.33 7.44
C GLY A 287 -41.75 -14.02 6.94
N ASP A 288 -42.01 -12.90 6.27
CA ASP A 288 -43.25 -12.72 5.52
C ASP A 288 -43.20 -13.45 4.18
N GLN A 289 -44.26 -14.16 3.84
CA GLN A 289 -44.45 -14.73 2.53
C GLN A 289 -45.18 -13.71 1.67
N VAL A 290 -44.58 -13.31 0.54
CA VAL A 290 -45.08 -12.22 -0.28
C VAL A 290 -45.26 -12.66 -1.73
N SER A 291 -46.33 -12.17 -2.36
CA SER A 291 -46.54 -12.18 -3.81
C SER A 291 -46.18 -10.77 -4.33
N VAL A 292 -45.23 -10.68 -5.26
CA VAL A 292 -44.72 -9.40 -5.80
C VAL A 292 -44.95 -9.37 -7.31
N ALA A 293 -45.84 -8.50 -7.75
CA ALA A 293 -45.94 -8.11 -9.16
C ALA A 293 -45.02 -6.93 -9.44
N GLY A 294 -44.15 -7.03 -10.41
CA GLY A 294 -43.18 -5.99 -10.71
C GLY A 294 -42.55 -6.03 -12.06
N THR A 295 -41.77 -5.00 -12.38
CA THR A 295 -40.98 -4.94 -13.63
C THR A 295 -39.56 -5.32 -13.28
N VAL A 296 -38.99 -6.24 -14.06
CA VAL A 296 -37.59 -6.71 -13.93
C VAL A 296 -36.65 -5.65 -14.49
N GLY A 297 -35.56 -5.40 -13.81
CA GLY A 297 -34.51 -4.49 -14.26
C GLY A 297 -33.17 -4.79 -13.64
N GLU A 298 -32.15 -4.13 -14.13
CA GLU A 298 -30.80 -4.13 -13.57
C GLU A 298 -30.52 -2.79 -12.89
N ALA A 299 -29.94 -2.82 -11.70
CA ALA A 299 -29.40 -1.63 -11.08
C ALA A 299 -28.14 -1.98 -10.27
N PHE A 300 -27.08 -1.21 -10.50
CA PHE A 300 -25.78 -1.38 -9.83
C PHE A 300 -25.15 -2.77 -10.04
N GLY A 301 -25.42 -3.44 -11.16
CA GLY A 301 -24.93 -4.79 -11.45
C GLY A 301 -25.70 -5.91 -10.73
N MET A 302 -26.93 -5.65 -10.29
CA MET A 302 -27.77 -6.61 -9.58
C MET A 302 -29.17 -6.64 -10.21
N THR A 303 -29.73 -7.83 -10.40
CA THR A 303 -31.10 -8.01 -10.85
C THR A 303 -32.09 -7.57 -9.77
N GLN A 304 -33.08 -6.74 -10.13
CA GLN A 304 -34.08 -6.26 -9.19
C GLN A 304 -35.48 -6.18 -9.79
N LEU A 305 -36.46 -6.16 -8.91
CA LEU A 305 -37.86 -5.85 -9.24
C LEU A 305 -38.26 -4.46 -8.78
N THR A 306 -38.84 -3.67 -9.69
CA THR A 306 -39.61 -2.48 -9.31
C THR A 306 -41.06 -2.87 -9.15
N PRO A 307 -41.60 -2.94 -7.91
CA PRO A 307 -42.94 -3.51 -7.68
C PRO A 307 -44.03 -2.59 -8.20
N THR A 308 -45.04 -3.18 -8.85
CA THR A 308 -46.33 -2.56 -9.20
C THR A 308 -47.41 -2.90 -8.20
N GLY A 309 -47.26 -4.02 -7.45
CA GLY A 309 -48.09 -4.47 -6.39
C GLY A 309 -47.35 -5.44 -5.46
N VAL A 310 -47.71 -5.45 -4.19
CA VAL A 310 -47.20 -6.41 -3.19
C VAL A 310 -48.36 -6.87 -2.32
N GLU A 311 -48.56 -8.17 -2.15
CA GLU A 311 -49.47 -8.77 -1.22
C GLU A 311 -48.72 -9.66 -0.23
N VAL A 312 -49.01 -9.50 1.07
CA VAL A 312 -48.46 -10.36 2.12
C VAL A 312 -49.38 -11.56 2.27
N CYS A 313 -48.94 -12.72 1.83
CA CYS A 313 -49.71 -13.96 1.85
C CYS A 313 -49.76 -14.61 3.22
N ALA A 314 -48.64 -14.57 3.96
CA ALA A 314 -48.55 -15.01 5.36
C ALA A 314 -47.45 -14.23 6.05
N SER A 315 -47.51 -14.13 7.39
CA SER A 315 -46.51 -13.42 8.18
C SER A 315 -45.92 -14.31 9.26
N GLY A 316 -44.62 -14.10 9.56
CA GLY A 316 -43.90 -14.80 10.61
C GLY A 316 -43.69 -16.29 10.29
N THR A 317 -43.56 -16.65 9.05
CA THR A 317 -43.15 -17.99 8.62
C THR A 317 -41.69 -18.26 8.99
N GLU A 318 -41.28 -19.53 9.03
CA GLU A 318 -39.88 -19.91 9.21
C GLU A 318 -39.08 -19.50 7.95
N LEU A 319 -37.92 -18.87 8.17
CA LEU A 319 -37.01 -18.56 7.07
C LEU A 319 -36.51 -19.85 6.39
N PRO A 320 -36.21 -19.83 5.10
CA PRO A 320 -35.54 -20.95 4.44
C PRO A 320 -34.23 -21.27 5.14
N GLU A 321 -33.72 -22.49 5.02
CA GLU A 321 -32.39 -22.84 5.51
C GLU A 321 -31.33 -22.03 4.73
N ALA A 322 -30.47 -21.31 5.46
CA ALA A 322 -29.42 -20.48 4.82
C ALA A 322 -28.47 -21.37 4.05
N THR A 323 -28.21 -21.05 2.79
CA THR A 323 -27.26 -21.76 1.92
C THR A 323 -25.86 -21.64 2.49
N PRO A 324 -25.18 -22.76 2.83
CA PRO A 324 -23.84 -22.73 3.39
C PRO A 324 -22.81 -22.37 2.28
N VAL A 325 -22.06 -21.31 2.53
CA VAL A 325 -20.99 -20.83 1.65
C VAL A 325 -19.66 -20.87 2.40
N THR A 326 -18.57 -21.22 1.70
CA THR A 326 -17.23 -21.27 2.29
C THR A 326 -16.22 -20.57 1.40
N LEU A 327 -15.30 -19.79 2.01
CA LEU A 327 -14.17 -19.22 1.29
C LEU A 327 -13.12 -20.30 0.97
N PRO A 328 -12.52 -20.24 -0.23
CA PRO A 328 -12.79 -19.29 -1.30
C PRO A 328 -14.09 -19.59 -2.04
N ILE A 329 -14.82 -18.54 -2.42
CA ILE A 329 -15.96 -18.62 -3.31
C ILE A 329 -15.44 -18.53 -4.75
N ALA A 330 -15.81 -19.48 -5.62
CA ALA A 330 -15.46 -19.37 -7.03
C ALA A 330 -16.22 -18.19 -7.68
N PRO A 331 -15.59 -17.39 -8.55
CA PRO A 331 -16.23 -16.21 -9.14
C PRO A 331 -17.59 -16.48 -9.77
N GLU A 332 -17.73 -17.62 -10.43
CA GLU A 332 -18.98 -18.07 -11.07
C GLU A 332 -20.09 -18.46 -10.09
N GLN A 333 -19.79 -18.57 -8.79
CA GLN A 333 -20.79 -18.91 -7.78
C GLN A 333 -21.47 -17.66 -7.19
N TYR A 334 -20.85 -16.48 -7.31
CA TYR A 334 -21.42 -15.27 -6.75
C TYR A 334 -22.77 -14.91 -7.37
N GLU A 335 -22.85 -14.94 -8.69
CA GLU A 335 -24.09 -14.68 -9.43
C GLU A 335 -25.22 -15.66 -9.06
N ALA A 336 -24.90 -16.95 -8.97
CA ALA A 336 -25.86 -17.96 -8.56
C ALA A 336 -26.34 -17.84 -7.10
N LEU A 337 -25.74 -16.92 -6.31
CA LEU A 337 -26.09 -16.65 -4.92
C LEU A 337 -26.59 -15.21 -4.72
N GLU A 338 -26.71 -14.42 -5.79
CA GLU A 338 -27.16 -13.03 -5.72
C GLU A 338 -28.52 -12.92 -5.00
N GLY A 339 -28.61 -12.13 -3.95
CA GLY A 339 -29.82 -11.93 -3.16
C GLY A 339 -30.19 -13.10 -2.25
N MET A 340 -29.49 -14.23 -2.28
CA MET A 340 -29.82 -15.40 -1.50
C MET A 340 -29.44 -15.28 -0.04
N TYR A 341 -30.23 -15.95 0.80
CA TYR A 341 -29.97 -16.12 2.23
C TYR A 341 -28.84 -17.14 2.41
N VAL A 342 -27.67 -16.68 2.87
CA VAL A 342 -26.45 -17.49 2.99
C VAL A 342 -25.90 -17.49 4.41
N THR A 343 -25.07 -18.47 4.72
CA THR A 343 -24.30 -18.52 5.97
C THR A 343 -22.87 -18.95 5.71
N LEU A 344 -21.92 -18.32 6.42
CA LEU A 344 -20.51 -18.70 6.47
C LEU A 344 -20.27 -19.56 7.73
N PRO A 345 -20.33 -20.89 7.64
CA PRO A 345 -20.20 -21.77 8.79
C PRO A 345 -18.75 -21.90 9.30
N GLN A 346 -17.76 -21.55 8.47
CA GLN A 346 -16.35 -21.58 8.85
C GLN A 346 -15.99 -20.44 9.80
N GLN A 347 -14.99 -20.65 10.64
CA GLN A 347 -14.39 -19.59 11.44
C GLN A 347 -13.48 -18.76 10.56
N LEU A 348 -13.75 -17.46 10.46
CA LEU A 348 -13.03 -16.47 9.69
C LEU A 348 -12.35 -15.46 10.61
N SER A 349 -11.34 -14.78 10.11
CA SER A 349 -10.67 -13.68 10.80
C SER A 349 -11.18 -12.34 10.28
N ILE A 350 -11.39 -11.36 11.16
CA ILE A 350 -11.57 -9.98 10.73
C ILE A 350 -10.26 -9.52 10.08
N GLY A 351 -10.31 -9.11 8.82
CA GLY A 351 -9.18 -8.58 8.06
C GLY A 351 -9.11 -7.07 8.11
N GLU A 352 -9.94 -6.38 7.29
CA GLU A 352 -9.95 -4.92 7.18
C GLU A 352 -11.05 -4.30 8.03
N THR A 353 -10.73 -3.17 8.68
CA THR A 353 -11.66 -2.41 9.53
C THR A 353 -11.67 -0.91 9.19
N PHE A 354 -10.95 -0.48 8.15
CA PHE A 354 -10.80 0.95 7.79
C PHE A 354 -12.15 1.61 7.50
N ASP A 355 -13.01 0.94 6.77
CA ASP A 355 -14.32 1.46 6.36
C ASP A 355 -15.41 1.28 7.42
N PHE A 356 -15.11 0.62 8.54
CA PHE A 356 -16.09 0.38 9.60
C PHE A 356 -16.67 1.66 10.20
N ALA A 357 -15.83 2.66 10.49
CA ALA A 357 -16.26 3.93 11.04
C ALA A 357 -17.22 4.70 10.13
N ARG A 358 -17.00 4.61 8.80
CA ARG A 358 -17.72 5.43 7.83
C ARG A 358 -18.88 4.71 7.17
N TYR A 359 -18.73 3.43 6.86
CA TYR A 359 -19.70 2.67 6.08
C TYR A 359 -20.28 1.46 6.83
N GLY A 360 -19.78 1.16 8.03
CA GLY A 360 -20.20 -0.01 8.79
C GLY A 360 -19.60 -1.33 8.28
N THR A 361 -18.71 -1.29 7.29
CA THR A 361 -18.19 -2.48 6.62
C THR A 361 -16.90 -3.00 7.26
N ILE A 362 -16.77 -4.33 7.28
CA ILE A 362 -15.54 -5.05 7.60
C ILE A 362 -15.26 -6.10 6.52
N THR A 363 -14.03 -6.59 6.41
CA THR A 363 -13.76 -7.80 5.63
C THR A 363 -13.50 -9.00 6.53
N LEU A 364 -13.95 -10.17 6.10
CA LEU A 364 -13.65 -11.45 6.72
C LEU A 364 -12.75 -12.26 5.79
N THR A 365 -11.75 -12.91 6.35
CA THR A 365 -10.74 -13.68 5.59
C THR A 365 -10.57 -15.09 6.17
N ALA A 366 -10.15 -16.05 5.33
CA ALA A 366 -9.89 -17.43 5.76
C ALA A 366 -8.55 -17.54 6.54
N GLY A 367 -8.43 -16.79 7.63
CA GLY A 367 -7.22 -16.59 8.44
C GLY A 367 -6.54 -15.27 8.12
N ARG A 368 -5.56 -14.85 8.93
CA ARG A 368 -4.85 -13.59 8.71
C ARG A 368 -4.06 -13.64 7.41
N GLN A 369 -4.18 -12.61 6.60
CA GLN A 369 -3.51 -12.46 5.32
C GLN A 369 -2.29 -11.55 5.45
N TYR A 370 -1.28 -11.76 4.60
CA TYR A 370 -0.07 -10.97 4.56
C TYR A 370 0.11 -10.33 3.18
N GLN A 371 0.74 -9.16 3.15
CA GLN A 371 1.14 -8.50 1.92
C GLN A 371 2.08 -9.41 1.12
N PRO A 372 1.80 -9.67 -0.16
CA PRO A 372 2.61 -10.57 -0.97
C PRO A 372 4.10 -10.18 -1.02
N THR A 373 4.38 -8.88 -1.16
CA THR A 373 5.74 -8.33 -1.18
C THR A 373 6.35 -8.14 0.22
N GLY A 374 5.58 -8.45 1.26
CA GLY A 374 6.11 -8.61 2.62
C GLY A 374 6.83 -9.94 2.82
N LEU A 375 6.33 -11.00 2.16
CA LEU A 375 6.83 -12.37 2.33
C LEU A 375 7.68 -12.89 1.17
N HIS A 376 7.43 -12.41 -0.06
CA HIS A 376 8.03 -12.93 -1.29
C HIS A 376 8.57 -11.80 -2.15
N ASP A 377 9.63 -12.09 -2.91
CA ASP A 377 10.20 -11.15 -3.88
C ASP A 377 9.10 -10.62 -4.83
N ALA A 378 9.10 -9.31 -5.07
CA ALA A 378 8.13 -8.66 -5.92
C ALA A 378 8.07 -9.28 -7.33
N GLY A 379 6.87 -9.56 -7.82
CA GLY A 379 6.64 -10.19 -9.12
C GLY A 379 7.01 -11.68 -9.20
N SER A 380 7.43 -12.31 -8.11
CA SER A 380 7.69 -13.75 -8.08
C SER A 380 6.39 -14.55 -8.25
N PRO A 381 6.47 -15.81 -8.75
CA PRO A 381 5.29 -16.68 -8.82
C PRO A 381 4.60 -16.87 -7.46
N GLU A 382 5.37 -16.87 -6.37
CA GLU A 382 4.89 -17.02 -5.00
C GLU A 382 4.11 -15.78 -4.55
N ALA A 383 4.60 -14.55 -4.85
CA ALA A 383 3.89 -13.32 -4.56
C ALA A 383 2.57 -13.22 -5.34
N ILE A 384 2.60 -13.55 -6.64
CA ILE A 384 1.40 -13.56 -7.51
C ILE A 384 0.37 -14.57 -6.99
N ALA A 385 0.82 -15.78 -6.63
CA ALA A 385 -0.07 -16.82 -6.09
C ALA A 385 -0.68 -16.42 -4.74
N LEU A 386 0.09 -15.75 -3.87
CA LEU A 386 -0.41 -15.27 -2.58
C LEU A 386 -1.43 -14.14 -2.78
N ALA A 387 -1.19 -13.20 -3.70
CA ALA A 387 -2.16 -12.14 -4.03
C ALA A 387 -3.49 -12.73 -4.52
N ALA A 388 -3.45 -13.70 -5.44
CA ALA A 388 -4.64 -14.37 -5.93
C ALA A 388 -5.37 -15.17 -4.82
N LYS A 389 -4.63 -15.81 -3.93
CA LYS A 389 -5.19 -16.51 -2.77
C LYS A 389 -5.88 -15.53 -1.82
N ASN A 390 -5.22 -14.43 -1.45
CA ASN A 390 -5.77 -13.41 -0.56
C ASN A 390 -7.11 -12.88 -1.11
N ALA A 391 -7.14 -12.50 -2.38
CA ALA A 391 -8.36 -12.01 -3.04
C ALA A 391 -9.50 -13.04 -3.02
N ALA A 392 -9.20 -14.31 -3.28
CA ALA A 392 -10.21 -15.38 -3.29
C ALA A 392 -10.72 -15.76 -1.90
N GLU A 393 -9.91 -15.55 -0.85
CA GLU A 393 -10.23 -15.90 0.54
C GLU A 393 -10.74 -14.69 1.36
N THR A 394 -11.32 -13.69 0.71
CA THR A 394 -11.86 -12.47 1.33
C THR A 394 -13.33 -12.28 0.97
N ILE A 395 -14.15 -11.83 1.92
CA ILE A 395 -15.53 -11.39 1.71
C ILE A 395 -15.84 -10.18 2.57
N THR A 396 -16.61 -9.22 2.03
CA THR A 396 -17.09 -8.07 2.78
C THR A 396 -18.34 -8.44 3.58
N VAL A 397 -18.47 -7.86 4.77
CA VAL A 397 -19.68 -7.85 5.58
C VAL A 397 -20.05 -6.40 5.81
N ASP A 398 -21.27 -6.03 5.45
CA ASP A 398 -21.80 -4.68 5.55
C ASP A 398 -22.85 -4.61 6.67
N ASP A 399 -23.17 -3.44 7.20
CA ASP A 399 -24.18 -3.30 8.28
C ASP A 399 -25.63 -3.17 7.77
N GLY A 400 -25.86 -3.31 6.47
CA GLY A 400 -27.17 -3.21 5.83
C GLY A 400 -27.73 -1.80 5.76
N ARG A 401 -26.89 -0.76 5.90
CA ARG A 401 -27.30 0.64 5.92
C ARG A 401 -26.71 1.43 4.78
N SER A 402 -27.49 2.34 4.18
CA SER A 402 -27.00 3.25 3.14
C SER A 402 -26.40 4.55 3.68
N ALA A 403 -26.59 4.85 4.97
CA ALA A 403 -26.12 6.08 5.60
C ALA A 403 -24.62 5.98 5.95
N GLN A 404 -23.87 7.03 5.66
CA GLN A 404 -22.51 7.15 6.16
C GLN A 404 -22.49 7.48 7.67
N ASN A 405 -21.42 7.04 8.34
CA ASN A 405 -21.18 7.22 9.78
C ASN A 405 -22.34 6.63 10.61
N PRO A 406 -22.53 5.31 10.57
CA PRO A 406 -23.64 4.65 11.24
C PRO A 406 -23.66 4.95 12.75
N ASP A 407 -24.81 5.39 13.26
CA ASP A 407 -24.97 5.81 14.67
C ASP A 407 -26.17 5.11 15.32
N PRO A 408 -25.93 4.14 16.21
CA PRO A 408 -24.65 3.56 16.59
C PRO A 408 -24.07 2.64 15.51
N ALA A 409 -22.74 2.44 15.50
CA ALA A 409 -22.09 1.39 14.72
C ALA A 409 -22.48 0.00 15.30
N ILE A 410 -22.56 -1.01 14.42
CA ILE A 410 -22.99 -2.36 14.77
C ILE A 410 -21.80 -3.31 14.81
N HIS A 411 -21.66 -3.99 15.94
CA HIS A 411 -20.69 -5.05 16.13
C HIS A 411 -21.12 -6.31 15.36
N PRO A 412 -20.18 -7.15 14.83
CA PRO A 412 -20.55 -8.36 14.08
C PRO A 412 -21.45 -9.36 14.82
N ASP A 413 -21.54 -9.29 16.14
CA ASP A 413 -22.49 -10.08 16.95
C ASP A 413 -23.92 -9.52 16.92
N GLY A 414 -24.18 -8.46 16.16
CA GLY A 414 -25.47 -7.80 16.03
C GLY A 414 -25.78 -6.78 17.15
N SER A 415 -24.91 -6.64 18.14
CA SER A 415 -25.07 -5.63 19.19
C SER A 415 -24.45 -4.28 18.79
N THR A 416 -24.67 -3.25 19.61
CA THR A 416 -23.98 -1.96 19.44
C THR A 416 -22.50 -2.11 19.73
N PHE A 417 -21.65 -1.55 18.88
CA PHE A 417 -20.21 -1.43 19.13
C PHE A 417 -19.98 -0.42 20.28
N THR A 418 -19.29 -0.85 21.34
CA THR A 418 -18.99 -0.04 22.53
C THR A 418 -17.56 -0.26 22.99
N LEU A 419 -17.04 0.59 23.92
CA LEU A 419 -15.69 0.39 24.49
C LEU A 419 -15.55 -0.94 25.27
N GLU A 420 -16.66 -1.50 25.78
CA GLU A 420 -16.68 -2.78 26.47
C GLU A 420 -16.88 -3.98 25.53
N ASN A 421 -17.37 -3.74 24.31
CA ASN A 421 -17.60 -4.74 23.27
C ASN A 421 -17.02 -4.23 21.95
N THR A 422 -15.71 -4.27 21.87
CA THR A 422 -14.93 -3.90 20.66
C THR A 422 -14.47 -5.16 19.95
N PHE A 423 -14.09 -5.01 18.70
CA PHE A 423 -13.29 -5.99 17.94
C PHE A 423 -12.09 -5.29 17.31
N ARG A 424 -11.14 -6.09 16.84
CA ARG A 424 -9.98 -5.62 16.06
C ARG A 424 -9.60 -6.62 14.96
N SER A 425 -8.79 -6.21 14.01
CA SER A 425 -8.26 -7.13 12.99
C SER A 425 -7.58 -8.34 13.65
N GLY A 426 -7.90 -9.53 13.16
CA GLY A 426 -7.45 -10.79 13.74
C GLY A 426 -8.42 -11.45 14.72
N ASP A 427 -9.47 -10.77 15.18
CA ASP A 427 -10.54 -11.41 15.93
C ASP A 427 -11.34 -12.36 15.02
N LEU A 428 -12.01 -13.33 15.62
CA LEU A 428 -12.61 -14.46 14.92
C LEU A 428 -14.12 -14.33 14.87
N VAL A 429 -14.70 -14.57 13.70
CA VAL A 429 -16.16 -14.55 13.46
C VAL A 429 -16.59 -15.89 12.89
N THR A 430 -17.68 -16.44 13.38
CA THR A 430 -18.25 -17.72 12.94
C THR A 430 -19.75 -17.60 12.74
N GLY A 431 -20.27 -18.16 11.66
CA GLY A 431 -21.70 -18.23 11.41
C GLY A 431 -22.33 -16.91 10.96
N THR A 432 -21.57 -16.05 10.29
CA THR A 432 -22.11 -14.85 9.63
C THR A 432 -23.24 -15.27 8.69
N THR A 433 -24.43 -14.77 8.92
CA THR A 433 -25.65 -15.17 8.21
C THR A 433 -26.41 -13.94 7.77
N GLY A 434 -26.79 -13.88 6.49
CA GLY A 434 -27.47 -12.74 5.90
C GLY A 434 -27.69 -12.95 4.40
N VAL A 435 -27.95 -11.87 3.70
CA VAL A 435 -28.16 -11.86 2.25
C VAL A 435 -26.84 -11.52 1.56
N LEU A 436 -26.45 -12.34 0.59
CA LEU A 436 -25.32 -12.01 -0.28
C LEU A 436 -25.79 -11.10 -1.41
N ASP A 437 -25.25 -9.89 -1.50
CA ASP A 437 -25.62 -8.96 -2.55
C ASP A 437 -24.41 -8.31 -3.22
N TYR A 438 -24.65 -7.63 -4.34
CA TYR A 438 -23.64 -6.88 -5.08
C TYR A 438 -23.99 -5.40 -5.09
N ARG A 439 -23.20 -4.60 -4.32
CA ARG A 439 -23.36 -3.14 -4.25
C ARG A 439 -22.00 -2.46 -4.20
N PHE A 440 -21.93 -1.25 -4.73
CA PHE A 440 -20.71 -0.44 -4.71
C PHE A 440 -19.48 -1.17 -5.30
N ASP A 441 -19.72 -1.95 -6.36
CA ASP A 441 -18.72 -2.80 -7.04
C ASP A 441 -18.10 -3.90 -6.16
N THR A 442 -18.82 -4.33 -5.11
CA THR A 442 -18.35 -5.33 -4.15
C THR A 442 -19.45 -6.32 -3.78
N TRP A 443 -19.09 -7.61 -3.73
CA TRP A 443 -19.93 -8.66 -3.13
C TRP A 443 -19.83 -8.57 -1.61
N ALA A 444 -20.97 -8.45 -0.94
CA ALA A 444 -21.06 -8.32 0.51
C ALA A 444 -22.15 -9.19 1.10
N ILE A 445 -21.98 -9.66 2.32
CA ILE A 445 -23.09 -10.21 3.11
C ILE A 445 -23.71 -9.07 3.92
N GLN A 446 -25.01 -8.92 3.75
CA GLN A 446 -25.86 -8.03 4.53
C GLN A 446 -26.42 -8.82 5.73
N PRO A 447 -25.88 -8.72 6.95
CA PRO A 447 -26.26 -9.57 8.05
C PRO A 447 -27.73 -9.35 8.46
N THR A 448 -28.43 -10.44 8.67
CA THR A 448 -29.80 -10.42 9.21
C THR A 448 -29.86 -10.87 10.67
N GLN A 449 -28.74 -11.39 11.19
CA GLN A 449 -28.57 -11.78 12.60
C GLN A 449 -27.10 -11.67 13.01
N GLY A 450 -26.86 -11.57 14.33
CA GLY A 450 -25.50 -11.53 14.88
C GLY A 450 -24.76 -12.85 14.70
N ALA A 451 -23.46 -12.77 14.41
CA ALA A 451 -22.53 -13.90 14.33
C ALA A 451 -21.91 -14.21 15.71
N GLU A 452 -21.27 -15.35 15.85
CA GLU A 452 -20.44 -15.66 17.01
C GLU A 452 -19.07 -14.99 16.85
N VAL A 453 -18.67 -14.13 17.81
CA VAL A 453 -17.40 -13.41 17.79
C VAL A 453 -16.53 -13.88 18.96
N ALA A 454 -15.26 -14.12 18.70
CA ALA A 454 -14.28 -14.52 19.70
C ALA A 454 -12.96 -13.74 19.54
N VAL A 455 -12.33 -13.42 20.66
CA VAL A 455 -11.02 -12.75 20.66
C VAL A 455 -9.96 -13.69 20.05
N GLY A 456 -9.45 -13.35 18.90
CA GLY A 456 -8.36 -14.04 18.20
C GLY A 456 -7.03 -13.29 18.30
N ASN A 457 -7.11 -11.97 18.52
CA ASN A 457 -5.96 -11.07 18.59
C ASN A 457 -6.10 -10.13 19.81
N PRO A 458 -5.77 -10.59 21.03
CA PRO A 458 -5.95 -9.79 22.22
C PRO A 458 -5.02 -8.58 22.26
N ARG A 459 -5.48 -7.46 22.79
CA ARG A 459 -4.66 -6.29 23.12
C ARG A 459 -3.55 -6.69 24.10
N THR A 460 -2.33 -6.23 23.85
CA THR A 460 -1.16 -6.49 24.70
C THR A 460 -0.61 -5.18 25.26
N PRO A 461 0.01 -5.19 26.46
CA PRO A 461 0.77 -4.03 26.90
C PRO A 461 1.95 -3.76 25.96
N ALA A 462 2.59 -2.59 26.12
CA ALA A 462 3.82 -2.28 25.40
C ALA A 462 4.87 -3.38 25.63
N PRO A 463 5.61 -3.79 24.59
CA PRO A 463 6.56 -4.89 24.70
C PRO A 463 7.75 -4.50 25.59
N GLU A 464 8.15 -5.42 26.43
CA GLU A 464 9.43 -5.33 27.12
C GLU A 464 10.51 -5.95 26.22
N VAL A 465 11.54 -5.19 25.90
CA VAL A 465 12.71 -5.66 25.15
C VAL A 465 13.92 -5.73 26.10
N ASP A 466 14.74 -6.76 25.94
CA ASP A 466 15.99 -6.91 26.70
C ASP A 466 17.02 -5.87 26.22
N GLY A 467 17.90 -5.39 27.12
CA GLY A 467 18.99 -4.45 26.84
C GLY A 467 19.05 -3.27 27.81
N ASP A 468 20.24 -2.66 27.87
CA ASP A 468 20.50 -1.51 28.75
C ASP A 468 19.91 -0.20 28.19
N LEU A 469 19.68 -0.14 26.88
CA LEU A 469 19.04 0.98 26.18
C LEU A 469 17.87 0.49 25.33
N LYS A 470 16.82 1.31 25.26
CA LYS A 470 15.64 1.10 24.45
C LYS A 470 15.50 2.21 23.41
N VAL A 471 15.43 1.85 22.14
CA VAL A 471 15.21 2.78 21.02
C VAL A 471 13.91 2.42 20.33
N ALA A 472 13.03 3.39 20.07
CA ALA A 472 11.76 3.14 19.40
C ALA A 472 11.55 4.02 18.18
N SER A 473 10.85 3.50 17.18
CA SER A 473 10.33 4.22 16.03
C SER A 473 8.83 4.31 16.12
N PHE A 474 8.23 5.50 15.89
CA PHE A 474 6.80 5.68 15.94
C PHE A 474 6.32 6.75 14.95
N ASN A 475 5.52 6.36 13.94
CA ASN A 475 4.74 7.26 13.12
C ASN A 475 3.50 7.69 13.93
N VAL A 476 3.36 9.00 14.21
CA VAL A 476 2.33 9.56 15.10
C VAL A 476 1.12 10.14 14.36
N LEU A 477 0.95 9.82 13.09
CA LEU A 477 -0.21 10.20 12.26
C LEU A 477 -0.49 11.72 12.30
N ASN A 478 0.40 12.51 11.69
CA ASN A 478 0.23 13.96 11.53
C ASN A 478 -0.03 14.71 12.86
N TYR A 479 0.92 14.67 13.79
CA TYR A 479 0.86 15.51 14.99
C TYR A 479 1.13 16.98 14.65
N PHE A 480 0.07 17.77 14.58
CA PHE A 480 0.08 19.18 14.15
C PHE A 480 -0.41 20.09 15.26
N THR A 481 0.36 21.12 15.57
CA THR A 481 -0.02 22.22 16.46
C THR A 481 -0.74 23.34 15.71
N THR A 482 -0.67 23.35 14.37
CA THR A 482 -1.41 24.25 13.48
C THR A 482 -2.71 23.58 13.03
N LEU A 483 -3.82 23.95 13.66
CA LEU A 483 -5.10 23.25 13.49
C LEU A 483 -5.91 23.69 12.27
N THR A 484 -5.60 24.85 11.67
CA THR A 484 -6.36 25.43 10.55
C THR A 484 -5.43 26.04 9.52
N GLY A 485 -5.85 26.01 8.25
CA GLY A 485 -5.10 26.59 7.14
C GLY A 485 -4.85 25.56 6.03
N PRO A 486 -4.23 25.97 4.92
CA PRO A 486 -4.05 25.11 3.75
C PRO A 486 -3.06 23.94 4.02
N ASP A 487 -2.15 24.12 4.97
CA ASP A 487 -1.10 23.17 5.30
C ASP A 487 -1.40 22.36 6.58
N ALA A 488 -2.52 22.66 7.27
CA ALA A 488 -2.94 21.92 8.46
C ALA A 488 -3.34 20.48 8.12
N ARG A 489 -2.92 19.54 8.98
CA ARG A 489 -3.26 18.11 8.90
C ARG A 489 -3.58 17.58 10.29
N GLY A 490 -4.02 16.35 10.40
CA GLY A 490 -4.36 15.75 11.68
C GLY A 490 -5.56 16.42 12.32
N ALA A 491 -5.47 16.74 13.60
CA ALA A 491 -6.51 17.41 14.36
C ALA A 491 -6.85 18.78 13.75
N ASN A 492 -8.14 19.10 13.66
CA ASN A 492 -8.63 20.33 13.02
C ASN A 492 -9.24 21.33 14.01
N ASP A 493 -9.34 20.96 15.29
CA ASP A 493 -9.75 21.82 16.38
C ASP A 493 -9.04 21.47 17.70
N PRO A 494 -9.16 22.30 18.77
CA PRO A 494 -8.47 22.07 20.04
C PRO A 494 -8.91 20.82 20.80
N GLU A 495 -10.12 20.33 20.62
CA GLU A 495 -10.62 19.11 21.27
C GLU A 495 -9.99 17.88 20.64
N GLU A 496 -9.98 17.79 19.31
CA GLU A 496 -9.30 16.73 18.57
C GLU A 496 -7.81 16.72 18.86
N PHE A 497 -7.16 17.90 18.90
CA PHE A 497 -5.75 18.01 19.23
C PHE A 497 -5.45 17.45 20.62
N GLN A 498 -6.25 17.81 21.62
CA GLN A 498 -6.08 17.28 22.97
C GLN A 498 -6.24 15.76 23.00
N ARG A 499 -7.24 15.22 22.30
CA ARG A 499 -7.49 13.77 22.20
C ARG A 499 -6.31 13.06 21.53
N GLN A 500 -5.79 13.60 20.43
CA GLN A 500 -4.64 13.06 19.71
C GLN A 500 -3.39 13.05 20.61
N GLU A 501 -3.08 14.21 21.23
CA GLU A 501 -1.92 14.35 22.11
C GLU A 501 -2.01 13.39 23.31
N GLU A 502 -3.18 13.25 23.94
CA GLU A 502 -3.37 12.33 25.07
C GLU A 502 -3.09 10.88 24.70
N LYS A 503 -3.56 10.41 23.54
CA LYS A 503 -3.29 9.06 23.05
C LYS A 503 -1.80 8.84 22.74
N ILE A 504 -1.17 9.74 21.98
CA ILE A 504 0.24 9.66 21.61
C ILE A 504 1.13 9.68 22.87
N VAL A 505 0.88 10.61 23.80
CA VAL A 505 1.63 10.73 25.05
C VAL A 505 1.44 9.47 25.91
N THR A 506 0.26 8.86 25.90
CA THR A 506 0.05 7.58 26.60
C THR A 506 0.90 6.47 25.98
N ALA A 507 0.91 6.34 24.64
CA ALA A 507 1.73 5.36 23.95
C ALA A 507 3.24 5.57 24.23
N LEU A 508 3.74 6.80 24.10
CA LEU A 508 5.13 7.12 24.39
C LEU A 508 5.51 6.82 25.85
N THR A 509 4.59 7.09 26.81
CA THR A 509 4.81 6.79 28.23
C THR A 509 4.88 5.28 28.48
N GLU A 510 4.05 4.48 27.83
CA GLU A 510 4.01 3.03 28.01
C GLU A 510 5.20 2.33 27.34
N ILE A 511 5.68 2.83 26.20
CA ILE A 511 6.90 2.33 25.53
C ILE A 511 8.12 2.68 26.39
N ASP A 512 8.21 3.89 26.95
CA ASP A 512 9.30 4.37 27.80
C ASP A 512 10.71 4.16 27.20
N ALA A 513 10.89 4.46 25.90
CA ALA A 513 12.19 4.31 25.25
C ALA A 513 13.19 5.40 25.69
N ASP A 514 14.50 5.11 25.59
CA ASP A 514 15.57 6.08 25.85
C ASP A 514 15.78 7.04 24.69
N VAL A 515 15.45 6.57 23.45
CA VAL A 515 15.44 7.39 22.23
C VAL A 515 14.19 7.03 21.42
N PHE A 516 13.44 8.05 20.99
CA PHE A 516 12.34 7.91 20.03
C PHE A 516 12.72 8.56 18.71
N GLY A 517 12.58 7.82 17.60
CA GLY A 517 12.46 8.33 16.25
C GLY A 517 11.00 8.53 15.92
N LEU A 518 10.56 9.78 15.75
CA LEU A 518 9.17 10.12 15.47
C LEU A 518 8.99 10.50 14.00
N ILE A 519 7.88 10.09 13.44
CA ILE A 519 7.51 10.32 12.04
C ILE A 519 6.16 11.06 12.00
N GLU A 520 5.94 11.91 11.01
CA GLU A 520 4.73 12.73 10.81
C GLU A 520 4.52 13.81 11.88
N ILE A 521 5.58 14.39 12.37
CA ILE A 521 5.54 15.62 13.16
C ILE A 521 5.38 16.83 12.24
N GLU A 522 4.58 17.82 12.62
CA GLU A 522 4.46 19.09 11.87
C GLU A 522 5.82 19.78 11.72
N ASN A 523 6.20 20.12 10.50
CA ASN A 523 7.47 20.77 10.17
C ASN A 523 7.41 22.29 10.38
N ASN A 524 7.06 22.73 11.60
CA ASN A 524 6.97 24.15 11.97
C ASN A 524 8.10 24.58 12.93
N GLY A 525 8.99 23.67 13.31
CA GLY A 525 10.10 23.88 14.24
C GLY A 525 9.69 23.96 15.73
N THR A 526 8.41 23.78 16.06
CA THR A 526 7.88 23.88 17.42
C THR A 526 7.02 22.70 17.87
N ALA A 527 6.51 21.90 16.95
CA ALA A 527 5.61 20.78 17.27
C ALA A 527 6.30 19.70 18.12
N VAL A 528 7.55 19.36 17.80
CA VAL A 528 8.34 18.42 18.61
C VAL A 528 8.54 18.92 20.06
N ALA A 529 8.79 20.21 20.25
CA ALA A 529 8.90 20.81 21.57
C ALA A 529 7.57 20.77 22.34
N ALA A 530 6.44 20.95 21.66
CA ALA A 530 5.11 20.83 22.25
C ALA A 530 4.86 19.39 22.74
N LEU A 531 5.12 18.40 21.91
CA LEU A 531 4.97 16.98 22.27
C LEU A 531 5.90 16.58 23.42
N THR A 532 7.16 17.01 23.39
CA THR A 532 8.11 16.78 24.50
C THR A 532 7.61 17.41 25.82
N THR A 533 7.04 18.61 25.75
CA THR A 533 6.47 19.29 26.93
C THR A 533 5.26 18.53 27.46
N ALA A 534 4.36 18.04 26.59
CA ALA A 534 3.20 17.25 26.97
C ALA A 534 3.63 15.93 27.63
N LEU A 535 4.61 15.22 27.07
CA LEU A 535 5.17 13.99 27.62
C LEU A 535 5.80 14.22 29.00
N ASN A 536 6.63 15.24 29.16
CA ASN A 536 7.26 15.61 30.45
C ASN A 536 6.20 16.03 31.48
N THR A 537 5.14 16.70 31.06
CA THR A 537 4.00 17.05 31.92
C THR A 537 3.28 15.80 32.42
N ARG A 538 3.07 14.82 31.57
CA ARG A 538 2.47 13.52 31.92
C ARG A 538 3.32 12.76 32.91
N LEU A 539 4.65 12.79 32.75
CA LEU A 539 5.63 12.13 33.62
C LEU A 539 5.85 12.88 34.94
N GLY A 540 5.48 14.15 35.02
CA GLY A 540 5.66 15.02 36.20
C GLY A 540 7.10 15.47 36.45
N ALA A 541 7.99 15.33 35.44
CA ALA A 541 9.39 15.74 35.47
C ALA A 541 9.93 15.97 34.06
N ASP A 542 11.02 16.72 33.91
CA ASP A 542 11.74 16.92 32.67
C ASP A 542 12.59 15.65 32.37
N VAL A 543 11.94 14.58 31.87
CA VAL A 543 12.58 13.29 31.58
C VAL A 543 13.16 13.26 30.20
N TYR A 544 12.46 13.85 29.23
CA TYR A 544 12.84 13.85 27.82
C TYR A 544 13.28 15.23 27.35
N ASP A 545 14.23 15.23 26.44
CA ASP A 545 14.63 16.36 25.61
C ASP A 545 14.53 15.95 24.14
N TYR A 546 14.74 16.86 23.20
CA TYR A 546 14.63 16.59 21.77
C TYR A 546 15.81 17.17 21.00
N VAL A 547 16.06 16.65 19.79
CA VAL A 547 17.06 17.20 18.87
C VAL A 547 16.48 18.44 18.18
N GLU A 548 17.03 19.62 18.46
CA GLU A 548 16.54 20.91 17.99
C GLU A 548 16.93 21.11 16.51
N THR A 549 16.12 20.62 15.57
CA THR A 549 16.38 20.69 14.12
C THR A 549 15.88 21.98 13.49
N GLY A 550 14.87 22.63 14.10
CA GLY A 550 14.08 23.67 13.44
C GLY A 550 13.26 23.07 12.29
N VAL A 551 12.98 23.88 11.27
CA VAL A 551 12.32 23.45 10.03
C VAL A 551 13.34 22.78 9.11
N ILE A 552 13.09 21.55 8.68
CA ILE A 552 13.94 20.77 7.77
C ILE A 552 13.16 20.27 6.55
N GLY A 553 13.76 20.35 5.35
CA GLY A 553 13.07 19.99 4.12
C GLY A 553 11.95 20.96 3.75
N THR A 554 11.07 20.53 2.86
CA THR A 554 10.02 21.36 2.25
C THR A 554 8.59 20.86 2.48
N ASP A 555 8.42 19.61 2.97
CA ASP A 555 7.11 19.05 3.31
C ASP A 555 6.59 19.67 4.61
N VAL A 556 5.27 19.68 4.77
CA VAL A 556 4.59 20.14 5.99
C VAL A 556 4.74 19.18 7.16
N ILE A 557 5.17 17.93 6.91
CA ILE A 557 5.54 16.94 7.93
C ILE A 557 7.03 16.63 7.87
N THR A 558 7.57 16.22 9.01
CA THR A 558 8.98 15.89 9.18
C THR A 558 9.19 14.73 10.14
N THR A 559 10.44 14.30 10.27
CA THR A 559 10.91 13.38 11.32
C THR A 559 11.49 14.15 12.50
N ALA A 560 11.46 13.56 13.69
CA ALA A 560 12.02 14.16 14.90
C ALA A 560 12.67 13.09 15.80
N LEU A 561 13.49 13.54 16.77
CA LEU A 561 14.13 12.68 17.75
C LEU A 561 13.91 13.22 19.15
N LEU A 562 13.35 12.38 20.04
CA LEU A 562 13.32 12.59 21.48
C LEU A 562 14.34 11.67 22.13
N TYR A 563 14.90 12.09 23.27
CA TYR A 563 15.83 11.27 24.04
C TYR A 563 15.77 11.57 25.54
N LYS A 564 16.16 10.60 26.38
CA LYS A 564 16.35 10.80 27.81
C LYS A 564 17.79 11.27 28.10
N PRO A 565 18.02 12.52 28.54
CA PRO A 565 19.37 13.00 28.89
C PRO A 565 20.06 12.22 30.03
N ALA A 566 19.29 11.46 30.79
CA ALA A 566 19.82 10.58 31.85
C ALA A 566 20.46 9.29 31.27
N SER A 567 20.04 8.83 30.13
CA SER A 567 20.49 7.59 29.46
C SER A 567 21.53 7.88 28.40
N VAL A 568 21.28 8.88 27.55
CA VAL A 568 22.12 9.20 26.39
C VAL A 568 22.33 10.70 26.22
N THR A 569 23.45 11.09 25.60
CA THR A 569 23.74 12.48 25.22
C THR A 569 24.03 12.58 23.72
N PRO A 570 23.55 13.64 23.01
CA PRO A 570 23.90 13.85 21.62
C PRO A 570 25.42 13.97 21.41
N ALA A 571 25.97 13.19 20.49
CA ALA A 571 27.38 13.17 20.11
C ALA A 571 27.57 13.95 18.80
N GLY A 572 27.98 15.21 18.90
CA GLY A 572 28.08 16.09 17.73
C GLY A 572 26.75 16.69 17.29
N ALA A 573 26.77 17.37 16.14
CA ALA A 573 25.57 17.94 15.54
C ALA A 573 24.84 16.90 14.68
N PHE A 574 23.51 16.99 14.61
CA PHE A 574 22.73 16.17 13.69
C PHE A 574 23.12 16.42 12.22
N GLN A 575 22.86 15.44 11.39
CA GLN A 575 23.07 15.51 9.95
C GLN A 575 21.75 15.21 9.24
N LEU A 576 21.61 15.69 8.01
CA LEU A 576 20.44 15.45 7.18
C LEU A 576 20.87 14.76 5.89
N MET A 577 20.18 13.68 5.53
CA MET A 577 20.19 13.16 4.18
C MET A 577 19.15 13.89 3.37
N ASP A 578 19.56 14.59 2.33
CA ASP A 578 18.73 15.37 1.41
C ASP A 578 19.34 15.39 0.00
N GLN A 579 18.67 16.01 -0.97
CA GLN A 579 19.12 16.09 -2.35
C GLN A 579 20.49 16.79 -2.52
N SER A 580 20.91 17.62 -1.56
CA SER A 580 22.22 18.26 -1.58
C SER A 580 23.38 17.29 -1.29
N LYS A 581 23.09 16.16 -0.65
CA LYS A 581 24.04 15.08 -0.36
C LYS A 581 24.12 14.09 -1.50
N ASP A 582 22.96 13.71 -2.05
CA ASP A 582 22.90 12.81 -3.20
C ASP A 582 21.67 13.17 -4.06
N ALA A 583 21.87 13.34 -5.36
CA ALA A 583 20.83 13.72 -6.31
C ALA A 583 19.72 12.67 -6.49
N ARG A 584 19.95 11.42 -6.05
CA ARG A 584 18.93 10.36 -6.01
C ARG A 584 17.89 10.57 -4.91
N TRP A 585 18.21 11.36 -3.87
CA TRP A 585 17.26 11.77 -2.84
C TRP A 585 16.46 12.96 -3.31
N LEU A 586 15.23 12.73 -3.77
CA LEU A 586 14.38 13.79 -4.31
C LEU A 586 13.60 14.45 -3.17
N ASP A 587 13.95 15.70 -2.81
CA ASP A 587 13.35 16.46 -1.70
C ASP A 587 11.86 16.75 -1.89
N ASP A 588 11.35 16.77 -3.13
CA ASP A 588 9.93 16.96 -3.42
C ASP A 588 9.09 15.70 -3.09
N PHE A 589 9.74 14.56 -2.85
CA PHE A 589 9.10 13.27 -2.59
C PHE A 589 9.46 12.66 -1.24
N ASN A 590 10.74 12.75 -0.82
CA ASN A 590 11.22 12.19 0.44
C ASN A 590 11.49 13.30 1.44
N ARG A 591 11.12 13.11 2.71
CA ARG A 591 11.51 14.01 3.81
C ARG A 591 13.00 13.79 4.10
N PRO A 592 13.72 14.79 4.60
CA PRO A 592 15.13 14.60 4.95
C PRO A 592 15.31 13.47 5.97
N GLY A 593 16.26 12.57 5.74
CA GLY A 593 16.66 11.55 6.71
C GLY A 593 17.40 12.22 7.89
N LEU A 594 16.78 12.23 9.07
CA LEU A 594 17.35 12.86 10.27
C LEU A 594 18.29 11.90 10.98
N THR A 595 19.56 12.27 11.08
CA THR A 595 20.63 11.43 11.62
C THR A 595 21.28 12.10 12.82
N GLN A 596 21.26 11.44 13.98
CA GLN A 596 21.92 11.89 15.20
C GLN A 596 22.64 10.74 15.89
N SER A 597 23.90 10.97 16.22
CA SER A 597 24.65 10.05 17.09
C SER A 597 24.43 10.40 18.55
N PHE A 598 24.40 9.36 19.36
CA PHE A 598 24.29 9.47 20.83
C PHE A 598 25.41 8.70 21.50
N THR A 599 25.80 9.15 22.70
CA THR A 599 26.74 8.46 23.56
C THR A 599 26.02 8.09 24.86
N ASP A 600 26.13 6.83 25.28
CA ASP A 600 25.61 6.35 26.56
C ASP A 600 26.48 6.76 27.75
N ALA A 601 26.09 6.39 28.98
CA ALA A 601 26.81 6.68 30.19
C ALA A 601 28.18 5.95 30.30
N ALA A 602 28.37 4.87 29.53
CA ALA A 602 29.62 4.11 29.46
C ALA A 602 30.59 4.63 28.40
N GLY A 603 30.16 5.59 27.58
CA GLY A 603 30.96 6.18 26.51
C GLY A 603 30.84 5.45 25.17
N ALA A 604 29.93 4.48 25.06
CA ALA A 604 29.63 3.82 23.79
C ALA A 604 28.77 4.74 22.90
N THR A 605 29.05 4.73 21.61
CA THR A 605 28.38 5.61 20.64
C THR A 605 27.60 4.80 19.62
N PHE A 606 26.39 5.24 19.32
CA PHE A 606 25.54 4.70 18.24
C PHE A 606 24.83 5.84 17.52
N THR A 607 24.28 5.54 16.35
CA THR A 607 23.63 6.55 15.53
C THR A 607 22.19 6.12 15.22
N VAL A 608 21.24 7.03 15.39
CA VAL A 608 19.83 6.83 15.01
C VAL A 608 19.56 7.65 13.75
N VAL A 609 18.96 6.99 12.75
CA VAL A 609 18.62 7.57 11.45
C VAL A 609 17.13 7.40 11.24
N VAL A 610 16.37 8.47 11.39
CA VAL A 610 14.91 8.45 11.25
C VAL A 610 14.53 8.85 9.84
N ASN A 611 13.73 8.02 9.18
CA ASN A 611 13.34 8.21 7.79
C ASN A 611 11.83 8.20 7.63
N HIS A 612 11.35 8.94 6.63
CA HIS A 612 10.00 8.84 6.11
C HIS A 612 10.08 8.95 4.58
N LEU A 613 10.15 7.82 3.90
CA LEU A 613 10.24 7.77 2.45
C LEU A 613 8.88 8.07 1.79
N LYS A 614 8.88 8.22 0.47
CA LYS A 614 7.68 8.56 -0.29
C LYS A 614 6.58 7.52 -0.13
N SER A 615 5.39 7.98 0.30
CA SER A 615 4.22 7.09 0.46
C SER A 615 3.73 6.49 -0.86
N LYS A 616 3.07 5.33 -0.77
CA LYS A 616 2.45 4.65 -1.92
C LYS A 616 1.13 5.30 -2.38
N GLY A 617 0.55 6.23 -1.59
CA GLY A 617 -0.78 6.79 -1.81
C GLY A 617 -0.91 7.81 -2.96
N SER A 618 0.20 8.25 -3.58
CA SER A 618 0.18 9.15 -4.75
C SER A 618 1.27 8.78 -5.73
N ASP A 619 1.04 9.03 -7.02
CA ASP A 619 1.94 8.66 -8.09
C ASP A 619 3.22 9.50 -8.17
N CYS A 620 4.22 8.98 -8.89
CA CYS A 620 5.48 9.64 -9.24
C CYS A 620 5.66 9.72 -10.77
N ASN A 621 4.59 9.73 -11.53
CA ASN A 621 4.61 9.78 -13.00
C ASN A 621 5.40 11.01 -13.51
N ALA A 622 5.34 12.13 -12.80
CA ALA A 622 6.05 13.37 -13.16
C ALA A 622 7.57 13.22 -13.22
N VAL A 623 8.13 12.22 -12.54
CA VAL A 623 9.57 11.91 -12.56
C VAL A 623 9.88 10.59 -13.28
N GLY A 624 8.90 10.02 -14.00
CA GLY A 624 9.04 8.81 -14.80
C GLY A 624 9.06 7.52 -13.98
N ASP A 625 8.40 7.52 -12.82
CA ASP A 625 8.25 6.36 -11.94
C ASP A 625 6.76 6.02 -11.77
N PRO A 626 6.16 5.31 -12.75
CA PRO A 626 4.78 4.88 -12.70
C PRO A 626 4.55 3.80 -11.61
N VAL A 627 3.29 3.43 -11.40
CA VAL A 627 2.95 2.30 -10.52
C VAL A 627 3.73 1.04 -10.93
N ASP A 628 4.34 0.37 -9.95
CA ASP A 628 5.11 -0.84 -10.22
C ASP A 628 4.20 -2.02 -10.56
N PRO A 629 4.40 -2.68 -11.72
CA PRO A 629 3.54 -3.78 -12.16
C PRO A 629 3.70 -5.08 -11.34
N ASN A 630 4.71 -5.16 -10.48
CA ASN A 630 5.02 -6.33 -9.66
C ASN A 630 4.46 -6.23 -8.23
N GLY A 631 3.54 -5.28 -7.98
CA GLY A 631 2.84 -5.16 -6.71
C GLY A 631 3.53 -4.29 -5.65
N GLN A 632 4.60 -3.55 -6.00
CA GLN A 632 5.29 -2.66 -5.07
C GLN A 632 4.61 -1.28 -4.93
N GLY A 633 3.54 -1.03 -5.68
CA GLY A 633 2.75 0.19 -5.64
C GLY A 633 3.42 1.40 -6.32
N ASN A 634 2.89 2.59 -6.06
CA ASN A 634 3.42 3.83 -6.62
C ASN A 634 4.81 4.17 -6.07
N CYS A 635 5.63 4.87 -6.86
CA CYS A 635 6.90 5.48 -6.43
C CYS A 635 7.98 4.49 -5.96
N ASN A 636 7.95 3.24 -6.40
CA ASN A 636 8.93 2.24 -6.00
C ASN A 636 10.37 2.64 -6.41
N GLY A 637 10.55 3.14 -7.63
CA GLY A 637 11.83 3.61 -8.12
C GLY A 637 12.38 4.81 -7.33
N VAL A 638 11.52 5.76 -6.95
CA VAL A 638 11.89 6.91 -6.09
C VAL A 638 12.39 6.42 -4.73
N ARG A 639 11.66 5.49 -4.08
CA ARG A 639 12.08 4.92 -2.78
C ARG A 639 13.37 4.10 -2.90
N THR A 640 13.52 3.30 -3.94
CA THR A 640 14.74 2.49 -4.18
C THR A 640 15.97 3.36 -4.36
N GLN A 641 15.85 4.46 -5.11
CA GLN A 641 16.93 5.40 -5.28
C GLN A 641 17.28 6.11 -3.97
N ALA A 642 16.28 6.51 -3.17
CA ALA A 642 16.48 7.12 -1.86
C ALA A 642 17.16 6.15 -0.88
N ALA A 643 16.71 4.91 -0.79
CA ALA A 643 17.31 3.87 0.05
C ALA A 643 18.79 3.62 -0.31
N SER A 644 19.09 3.52 -1.61
CA SER A 644 20.47 3.35 -2.10
C SER A 644 21.34 4.57 -1.77
N ALA A 645 20.81 5.79 -1.94
CA ALA A 645 21.51 7.02 -1.61
C ALA A 645 21.77 7.15 -0.10
N LEU A 646 20.81 6.75 0.73
CA LEU A 646 20.96 6.72 2.18
C LEU A 646 22.10 5.79 2.60
N ALA A 647 22.12 4.56 2.09
CA ALA A 647 23.15 3.58 2.40
C ALA A 647 24.56 4.07 2.01
N ASP A 648 24.70 4.61 0.78
CA ASP A 648 25.97 5.16 0.30
C ASP A 648 26.45 6.34 1.13
N TRP A 649 25.53 7.22 1.56
CA TRP A 649 25.85 8.37 2.39
C TRP A 649 26.25 7.97 3.82
N LEU A 650 25.54 7.03 4.45
CA LEU A 650 25.86 6.54 5.80
C LEU A 650 27.23 5.83 5.82
N ALA A 651 27.60 5.13 4.76
CA ALA A 651 28.93 4.53 4.62
C ALA A 651 30.08 5.58 4.63
N THR A 652 29.78 6.87 4.43
CA THR A 652 30.78 7.97 4.55
C THR A 652 31.00 8.46 5.97
N ASP A 653 30.30 7.89 6.97
CA ASP A 653 30.31 8.34 8.36
C ASP A 653 29.98 9.83 8.50
N PRO A 654 28.74 10.26 8.15
CA PRO A 654 28.38 11.67 8.12
C PRO A 654 28.42 12.37 9.48
N THR A 655 28.31 11.63 10.56
CA THR A 655 28.40 12.16 11.94
C THR A 655 29.83 12.17 12.49
N GLY A 656 30.74 11.41 11.89
CA GLY A 656 32.12 11.26 12.36
C GLY A 656 32.24 10.42 13.64
N GLN A 657 31.23 9.59 13.93
CA GLN A 657 31.16 8.79 15.18
C GLN A 657 31.32 7.29 14.93
N GLY A 658 31.56 6.86 13.69
CA GLY A 658 31.83 5.48 13.29
C GLY A 658 30.76 4.93 12.36
N ALA A 659 31.14 4.67 11.09
CA ALA A 659 30.26 4.05 10.10
C ALA A 659 29.88 2.62 10.50
N GLY A 660 28.66 2.23 10.16
CA GLY A 660 28.10 0.87 10.41
C GLY A 660 27.47 0.72 11.79
N ARG A 661 27.50 1.74 12.64
CA ARG A 661 26.87 1.73 13.97
C ARG A 661 25.53 2.46 13.98
N GLU A 662 24.82 2.40 12.86
CA GLU A 662 23.54 3.05 12.67
C GLU A 662 22.37 2.07 12.89
N LEU A 663 21.31 2.57 13.56
CA LEU A 663 19.96 2.05 13.49
C LEU A 663 19.18 2.95 12.53
N VAL A 664 18.82 2.41 11.36
CA VAL A 664 17.94 3.07 10.38
C VAL A 664 16.52 2.71 10.73
N LEU A 665 15.75 3.70 11.16
CA LEU A 665 14.39 3.56 11.68
C LEU A 665 13.40 4.34 10.83
N GLY A 666 12.14 3.99 10.93
CA GLY A 666 11.03 4.80 10.46
C GLY A 666 10.18 4.14 9.42
N ASP A 667 9.24 4.92 8.89
CA ASP A 667 8.35 4.54 7.82
C ASP A 667 9.07 4.61 6.46
N LEU A 668 9.52 3.45 5.98
CA LEU A 668 10.18 3.34 4.68
C LEU A 668 9.18 3.16 3.53
N ASN A 669 7.88 3.11 3.84
CA ASN A 669 6.80 2.91 2.87
C ASN A 669 7.05 1.74 1.89
N SER A 670 7.73 0.71 2.36
CA SER A 670 8.15 -0.44 1.56
C SER A 670 8.05 -1.71 2.40
N TYR A 671 7.40 -2.73 1.87
CA TYR A 671 7.36 -4.03 2.51
C TYR A 671 8.72 -4.75 2.40
N SER A 672 8.96 -5.74 3.28
CA SER A 672 10.29 -6.33 3.53
C SER A 672 10.99 -6.93 2.31
N GLN A 673 10.24 -7.33 1.25
CA GLN A 673 10.83 -7.90 0.03
C GLN A 673 10.78 -6.95 -1.17
N GLU A 674 10.44 -5.67 -0.94
CA GLU A 674 10.45 -4.66 -2.00
C GLU A 674 11.85 -4.11 -2.26
N ASP A 675 12.06 -3.56 -3.46
CA ASP A 675 13.37 -3.09 -3.94
C ASP A 675 14.09 -2.10 -3.00
N PRO A 676 13.40 -1.15 -2.32
CA PRO A 676 14.07 -0.25 -1.38
C PRO A 676 14.71 -1.00 -0.19
N MET A 677 14.02 -2.03 0.32
CA MET A 677 14.53 -2.85 1.41
C MET A 677 15.68 -3.73 0.93
N GLN A 678 15.59 -4.31 -0.26
CA GLN A 678 16.64 -5.10 -0.88
C GLN A 678 17.93 -4.25 -1.10
N ALA A 679 17.78 -2.96 -1.41
CA ALA A 679 18.92 -2.04 -1.54
C ALA A 679 19.65 -1.85 -0.19
N LEU A 680 18.92 -1.71 0.92
CA LEU A 680 19.49 -1.59 2.26
C LEU A 680 20.13 -2.92 2.72
N TYR A 681 19.49 -4.05 2.48
CA TYR A 681 20.06 -5.38 2.79
C TYR A 681 21.36 -5.64 2.00
N ALA A 682 21.39 -5.28 0.72
CA ALA A 682 22.60 -5.39 -0.11
C ALA A 682 23.74 -4.50 0.39
N ALA A 683 23.44 -3.40 1.08
CA ALA A 683 24.42 -2.54 1.72
C ALA A 683 24.90 -3.06 3.09
N GLY A 684 24.35 -4.18 3.57
CA GLY A 684 24.77 -4.84 4.80
C GLY A 684 23.92 -4.53 6.03
N TYR A 685 22.80 -3.82 5.87
CA TYR A 685 21.84 -3.60 6.96
C TYR A 685 21.00 -4.87 7.19
N THR A 686 20.63 -5.10 8.43
CA THR A 686 19.80 -6.24 8.84
C THR A 686 18.56 -5.73 9.54
N ASP A 687 17.39 -6.13 9.06
CA ASP A 687 16.15 -5.91 9.81
C ASP A 687 16.17 -6.77 11.06
N VAL A 688 15.96 -6.13 12.21
CA VAL A 688 16.09 -6.79 13.52
C VAL A 688 14.76 -7.24 14.09
N THR A 689 13.63 -6.91 13.41
CA THR A 689 12.30 -7.35 13.79
C THR A 689 12.05 -8.81 13.35
N ASP A 690 11.11 -9.48 14.01
CA ASP A 690 10.65 -10.80 13.56
C ASP A 690 10.04 -10.67 12.14
N PRO A 691 10.46 -11.47 11.16
CA PRO A 691 9.88 -11.44 9.80
C PRO A 691 8.38 -11.72 9.74
N ALA A 692 7.78 -12.27 10.79
CA ALA A 692 6.34 -12.49 10.90
C ALA A 692 5.59 -11.31 11.55
N SER A 693 6.31 -10.29 12.08
CA SER A 693 5.71 -9.09 12.62
C SER A 693 5.21 -8.16 11.49
N TYR A 694 4.35 -7.23 11.86
CA TYR A 694 3.81 -6.22 10.95
C TYR A 694 3.59 -4.91 11.72
N THR A 695 3.64 -3.80 11.00
CA THR A 695 3.42 -2.46 11.57
C THR A 695 2.22 -1.75 10.95
N TYR A 696 1.64 -2.33 9.90
CA TYR A 696 0.53 -1.73 9.15
C TYR A 696 -0.43 -2.81 8.62
N VAL A 697 -1.70 -2.46 8.50
CA VAL A 697 -2.73 -3.28 7.83
C VAL A 697 -3.29 -2.47 6.67
N PHE A 698 -3.25 -3.04 5.48
CA PHE A 698 -3.80 -2.43 4.26
C PHE A 698 -4.57 -3.47 3.45
N ASP A 699 -5.81 -3.17 3.09
CA ASP A 699 -6.75 -4.10 2.44
C ASP A 699 -6.84 -5.45 3.19
N GLY A 700 -6.85 -5.39 4.54
CA GLY A 700 -6.90 -6.57 5.40
C GLY A 700 -5.63 -7.42 5.42
N GLN A 701 -4.55 -6.96 4.80
CA GLN A 701 -3.29 -7.68 4.70
C GLN A 701 -2.22 -7.02 5.58
N LEU A 702 -1.53 -7.85 6.34
CA LEU A 702 -0.49 -7.49 7.29
C LEU A 702 0.85 -7.26 6.58
N GLY A 703 1.58 -6.22 6.93
CA GLY A 703 2.92 -5.96 6.44
C GLY A 703 3.64 -4.90 7.24
N SER A 704 4.97 -4.87 7.19
CA SER A 704 5.76 -3.83 7.85
C SER A 704 6.13 -2.75 6.84
N LEU A 705 5.72 -1.50 7.11
CA LEU A 705 6.19 -0.29 6.45
C LEU A 705 7.21 0.45 7.31
N ASP A 706 7.10 0.28 8.64
CA ASP A 706 8.06 0.76 9.62
C ASP A 706 9.06 -0.35 9.92
N HIS A 707 10.34 -0.01 9.87
CA HIS A 707 11.43 -0.96 10.02
C HIS A 707 12.45 -0.49 11.05
N ALA A 708 13.21 -1.45 11.57
CA ALA A 708 14.41 -1.20 12.37
C ALA A 708 15.58 -1.97 11.76
N LEU A 709 16.47 -1.27 11.09
CA LEU A 709 17.60 -1.85 10.36
C LEU A 709 18.91 -1.53 11.09
N ALA A 710 19.58 -2.56 11.59
CA ALA A 710 20.88 -2.41 12.22
C ALA A 710 22.02 -2.50 11.21
N GLY A 711 22.94 -1.55 11.25
CA GLY A 711 24.16 -1.58 10.48
C GLY A 711 25.13 -2.67 10.95
N PRO A 712 26.12 -3.06 10.11
CA PRO A 712 26.98 -4.21 10.41
C PRO A 712 27.86 -4.06 11.65
N GLY A 713 28.09 -2.83 12.14
CA GLY A 713 28.89 -2.56 13.35
C GLY A 713 28.08 -2.52 14.64
N ILE A 714 26.73 -2.58 14.58
CA ILE A 714 25.86 -2.54 15.76
C ILE A 714 24.92 -3.75 15.85
N VAL A 715 24.69 -4.49 14.76
CA VAL A 715 23.75 -5.62 14.74
C VAL A 715 24.03 -6.66 15.83
N GLY A 716 25.30 -6.87 16.22
CA GLY A 716 25.70 -7.77 17.31
C GLY A 716 25.43 -7.24 18.72
N GLU A 717 25.03 -5.98 18.84
CA GLU A 717 24.70 -5.29 20.09
C GLU A 717 23.17 -5.12 20.25
N VAL A 718 22.39 -5.50 19.24
CA VAL A 718 20.92 -5.61 19.35
C VAL A 718 20.62 -6.87 20.15
N THR A 719 19.91 -6.71 21.24
CA THR A 719 19.55 -7.81 22.16
C THR A 719 18.16 -8.36 21.87
N ASP A 720 17.23 -7.49 21.51
CA ASP A 720 15.84 -7.83 21.24
C ASP A 720 15.18 -6.77 20.33
N ALA A 721 14.08 -7.12 19.66
CA ALA A 721 13.24 -6.18 18.95
C ALA A 721 11.80 -6.68 18.88
N ALA A 722 10.84 -5.76 19.01
CA ALA A 722 9.43 -6.10 18.98
C ALA A 722 8.60 -4.99 18.34
N VAL A 723 7.46 -5.38 17.76
CA VAL A 723 6.40 -4.47 17.30
C VAL A 723 5.27 -4.48 18.32
N TRP A 724 4.75 -3.35 18.68
CA TRP A 724 3.57 -3.24 19.53
C TRP A 724 2.32 -2.98 18.69
N ASN A 725 1.54 -4.03 18.42
CA ASN A 725 0.33 -3.93 17.61
C ASN A 725 -0.81 -3.22 18.36
N VAL A 726 -0.65 -1.91 18.56
CA VAL A 726 -1.53 -1.03 19.33
C VAL A 726 -2.43 -0.17 18.44
N ASN A 727 -2.12 -0.05 17.16
CA ASN A 727 -2.74 0.87 16.21
C ASN A 727 -3.33 0.20 14.97
N ALA A 728 -2.50 -0.53 14.21
CA ALA A 728 -2.85 -1.03 12.88
C ALA A 728 -4.06 -1.99 12.87
N ASP A 729 -4.23 -2.78 13.94
CA ASP A 729 -5.37 -3.69 14.08
C ASP A 729 -6.66 -3.01 14.60
N GLU A 730 -6.57 -1.80 15.16
CA GLU A 730 -7.71 -1.14 15.80
C GLU A 730 -8.57 -0.39 14.78
N PRO A 731 -9.91 -0.49 14.85
CA PRO A 731 -10.77 0.27 13.96
C PRO A 731 -10.60 1.79 14.13
N SER A 732 -10.65 2.52 13.01
CA SER A 732 -10.51 3.99 13.00
C SER A 732 -11.58 4.73 13.80
N ILE A 733 -12.70 4.08 14.10
CA ILE A 733 -13.77 4.65 14.94
C ILE A 733 -13.29 4.98 16.36
N LEU A 734 -12.20 4.37 16.84
CA LEU A 734 -11.60 4.57 18.17
C LEU A 734 -10.56 5.69 18.22
N ASP A 735 -10.25 6.33 17.09
CA ASP A 735 -9.28 7.42 17.01
C ASP A 735 -9.79 8.74 17.63
N TYR A 736 -8.96 9.77 17.56
CA TYR A 736 -9.24 11.11 18.08
C TYR A 736 -10.19 11.96 17.23
N ASP A 737 -10.31 11.65 15.90
CA ASP A 737 -11.01 12.48 14.91
C ASP A 737 -12.54 12.49 15.19
N THR A 738 -13.12 13.68 15.31
CA THR A 738 -14.55 13.89 15.54
C THR A 738 -15.27 14.41 14.30
N THR A 739 -14.55 14.73 13.21
CA THR A 739 -15.06 15.48 12.05
C THR A 739 -16.29 14.86 11.40
N PHE A 740 -16.41 13.53 11.41
CA PHE A 740 -17.53 12.80 10.81
C PHE A 740 -18.30 11.96 11.80
N LYS A 741 -17.89 11.91 13.08
CA LYS A 741 -18.52 11.08 14.10
C LYS A 741 -19.83 11.69 14.56
N LEU A 742 -20.84 10.85 14.65
CA LEU A 742 -22.10 11.13 15.30
C LEU A 742 -22.01 10.80 16.81
N PRO A 743 -22.98 11.21 17.65
CA PRO A 743 -22.82 11.15 19.11
C PRO A 743 -22.46 9.78 19.70
N ALA A 744 -22.95 8.68 19.15
CA ALA A 744 -22.58 7.35 19.66
C ALA A 744 -21.17 6.93 19.26
N GLN A 745 -20.71 7.34 18.07
CA GLN A 745 -19.34 7.12 17.63
C GLN A 745 -18.36 8.02 18.38
N ASP A 746 -18.72 9.30 18.62
CA ASP A 746 -17.88 10.23 19.39
C ASP A 746 -17.64 9.77 20.82
N ALA A 747 -18.64 9.07 21.42
CA ALA A 747 -18.53 8.48 22.75
C ALA A 747 -17.53 7.30 22.86
N LEU A 748 -16.97 6.81 21.76
CA LEU A 748 -16.00 5.71 21.71
C LEU A 748 -14.54 6.17 21.92
N TYR A 749 -14.31 7.46 22.13
CA TYR A 749 -12.97 7.94 22.46
C TYR A 749 -12.54 7.45 23.85
N ALA A 750 -11.31 6.92 23.95
CA ALA A 750 -10.63 6.63 25.22
C ALA A 750 -9.19 7.22 25.18
N PRO A 751 -8.69 7.82 26.27
CA PRO A 751 -7.34 8.39 26.32
C PRO A 751 -6.27 7.33 26.61
N ASP A 752 -6.37 6.20 25.90
CA ASP A 752 -5.44 5.07 25.94
C ASP A 752 -4.51 5.08 24.72
N ALA A 753 -3.55 4.15 24.67
CA ALA A 753 -2.61 4.06 23.58
C ALA A 753 -3.21 3.47 22.28
N TYR A 754 -4.34 2.75 22.37
CA TYR A 754 -4.92 2.03 21.23
C TYR A 754 -5.53 2.99 20.22
N ARG A 755 -5.16 2.84 18.95
CA ARG A 755 -5.50 3.75 17.85
C ARG A 755 -5.01 5.18 18.11
N SER A 756 -3.81 5.33 18.66
CA SER A 756 -3.09 6.62 18.73
C SER A 756 -2.50 7.04 17.38
N SER A 757 -2.37 6.11 16.46
CA SER A 757 -1.91 6.24 15.09
C SER A 757 -2.59 5.20 14.20
N ASP A 758 -2.18 5.09 12.95
CA ASP A 758 -2.48 3.97 12.03
C ASP A 758 -1.27 3.03 11.84
N HIS A 759 -0.11 3.42 12.31
CA HIS A 759 1.12 2.63 12.32
C HIS A 759 1.46 2.12 13.72
N ASP A 760 2.00 0.91 13.80
CA ASP A 760 2.48 0.30 15.05
C ASP A 760 3.94 0.67 15.32
N PRO A 761 4.30 1.05 16.57
CA PRO A 761 5.67 1.36 16.92
C PRO A 761 6.56 0.12 16.96
N VAL A 762 7.81 0.32 16.53
CA VAL A 762 8.89 -0.67 16.62
C VAL A 762 9.81 -0.32 17.78
N VAL A 763 10.14 -1.28 18.61
CA VAL A 763 10.97 -1.11 19.81
C VAL A 763 12.19 -2.03 19.74
N VAL A 764 13.38 -1.48 19.95
CA VAL A 764 14.68 -2.17 19.86
C VAL A 764 15.44 -2.05 21.15
N GLY A 765 15.94 -3.14 21.68
CA GLY A 765 16.84 -3.20 22.83
C GLY A 765 18.30 -3.29 22.40
N LEU A 766 19.18 -2.58 23.09
CA LEU A 766 20.60 -2.52 22.81
C LEU A 766 21.42 -2.74 24.07
N ASP A 767 22.49 -3.56 23.95
CA ASP A 767 23.62 -3.63 24.89
C ASP A 767 24.88 -3.13 24.19
N LEU A 768 25.16 -1.84 24.32
CA LEU A 768 26.27 -1.21 23.63
C LEU A 768 27.62 -1.64 24.24
N ILE A 769 28.57 -1.94 23.39
CA ILE A 769 29.94 -2.26 23.80
C ILE A 769 30.72 -0.96 23.94
N PRO A 770 31.19 -0.61 25.17
CA PRO A 770 32.01 0.57 25.36
C PRO A 770 33.30 0.53 24.53
N PRO A 771 33.78 1.69 24.05
CA PRO A 771 35.02 1.69 23.31
C PRO A 771 36.18 1.23 24.19
N ASP A 772 37.03 0.36 23.68
CA ASP A 772 38.25 -0.03 24.36
C ASP A 772 39.21 1.16 24.43
N THR A 773 39.56 1.57 25.66
CA THR A 773 40.51 2.65 25.97
C THR A 773 41.79 2.16 26.63
N THR A 774 41.93 0.85 26.79
CA THR A 774 43.09 0.23 27.43
C THR A 774 44.23 0.09 26.42
N ALA A 775 45.37 0.67 26.70
CA ALA A 775 46.53 0.52 25.81
C ALA A 775 47.23 -0.84 26.06
N PRO A 776 47.69 -1.52 25.02
CA PRO A 776 48.35 -2.82 25.14
C PRO A 776 49.60 -2.75 26.03
N THR A 777 49.84 -3.81 26.80
CA THR A 777 51.11 -3.98 27.52
C THR A 777 52.19 -4.37 26.51
N LEU A 778 53.36 -3.78 26.61
CA LEU A 778 54.51 -4.05 25.76
C LEU A 778 55.76 -4.29 26.57
N ARG A 779 56.45 -5.38 26.32
CA ARG A 779 57.74 -5.70 26.89
C ARG A 779 58.76 -5.89 25.77
N VAL A 780 59.86 -5.17 25.87
CA VAL A 780 61.00 -5.22 24.93
C VAL A 780 62.23 -5.58 25.67
N GLU A 781 62.95 -6.66 25.29
CA GLU A 781 64.20 -7.09 25.89
C GLU A 781 65.24 -7.45 24.84
N ALA A 782 66.34 -6.76 24.88
CA ALA A 782 67.46 -6.97 23.98
C ALA A 782 68.52 -7.95 24.55
N ASP A 783 68.90 -8.97 23.78
CA ASP A 783 69.90 -9.97 24.14
C ASP A 783 71.06 -9.97 23.14
N PRO A 784 72.31 -9.79 23.62
CA PRO A 784 72.71 -9.57 25.01
C PRO A 784 72.41 -8.11 25.46
N ALA A 785 72.06 -7.92 26.73
CA ALA A 785 71.80 -6.60 27.30
C ALA A 785 73.05 -5.67 27.32
N TYR A 786 74.26 -6.29 27.30
CA TYR A 786 75.52 -5.56 27.13
C TYR A 786 76.59 -6.36 26.38
N ILE A 787 77.49 -5.70 25.70
CA ILE A 787 78.59 -6.34 24.93
C ILE A 787 79.95 -5.94 25.57
N LEU A 788 80.65 -7.00 26.08
CA LEU A 788 82.04 -6.89 26.55
C LEU A 788 83.03 -7.04 25.38
N LEU A 789 84.29 -6.65 25.58
CA LEU A 789 85.39 -6.74 24.60
C LEU A 789 85.49 -8.15 23.93
N PRO A 790 85.93 -8.30 22.67
CA PRO A 790 86.79 -7.35 21.93
C PRO A 790 85.99 -6.31 21.08
N LEU A 791 86.55 -5.07 21.05
CA LEU A 791 86.00 -3.95 20.33
C LEU A 791 86.23 -4.07 18.78
N GLY A 792 85.37 -3.39 18.00
CA GLY A 792 85.48 -3.30 16.56
C GLY A 792 84.88 -4.44 15.75
N GLN A 793 84.40 -5.50 16.43
CA GLN A 793 83.69 -6.63 15.79
C GLN A 793 82.18 -6.38 15.72
N THR A 794 81.55 -6.96 14.71
CA THR A 794 80.12 -6.97 14.60
C THR A 794 79.48 -8.05 15.52
N ARG A 795 78.39 -7.69 16.22
CA ARG A 795 77.65 -8.59 17.11
C ARG A 795 76.21 -8.59 16.73
N THR A 796 75.59 -9.76 16.82
CA THR A 796 74.13 -9.86 16.62
C THR A 796 73.44 -9.57 17.97
N VAL A 797 72.40 -8.72 17.94
CA VAL A 797 71.47 -8.49 19.02
C VAL A 797 70.12 -9.04 18.58
N LYS A 798 69.51 -9.83 19.38
CA LYS A 798 68.09 -10.23 19.25
C LYS A 798 67.28 -9.41 20.21
N VAL A 799 66.08 -9.02 19.83
CA VAL A 799 65.14 -8.34 20.69
C VAL A 799 63.94 -9.24 20.85
N ASP A 800 63.62 -9.62 22.08
CA ASP A 800 62.40 -10.29 22.40
C ASP A 800 61.32 -9.23 22.67
N VAL A 801 60.22 -9.34 21.91
CA VAL A 801 59.11 -8.38 22.00
C VAL A 801 57.85 -9.17 22.32
N GLN A 802 57.24 -8.82 23.45
CA GLN A 802 55.98 -9.45 23.91
C GLN A 802 54.97 -8.34 24.13
N ALA A 803 53.80 -8.52 23.50
CA ALA A 803 52.68 -7.60 23.67
C ALA A 803 51.43 -8.40 23.98
N ALA A 804 50.54 -7.85 24.79
CA ALA A 804 49.26 -8.42 25.14
C ALA A 804 48.26 -7.31 25.48
N ASP A 805 47.03 -7.52 25.11
CA ASP A 805 45.89 -6.66 25.39
C ASP A 805 44.67 -7.47 25.79
N ASP A 806 43.77 -6.88 26.52
CA ASP A 806 42.49 -7.48 26.94
C ASP A 806 41.50 -7.59 25.76
N SER A 807 41.63 -6.74 24.74
CA SER A 807 40.84 -6.83 23.49
C SER A 807 41.33 -7.91 22.51
N GLY A 808 42.51 -8.53 22.73
CA GLY A 808 43.02 -9.72 22.04
C GLY A 808 44.10 -9.44 21.00
N GLU A 809 43.82 -8.85 19.86
CA GLU A 809 44.78 -8.72 18.77
C GLU A 809 45.65 -7.48 18.88
N VAL A 810 46.97 -7.66 18.93
CA VAL A 810 47.95 -6.56 19.06
C VAL A 810 48.91 -6.54 17.87
N THR A 811 49.04 -5.43 17.21
CA THR A 811 50.05 -5.20 16.16
C THR A 811 51.29 -4.58 16.76
N VAL A 812 52.45 -5.22 16.57
CA VAL A 812 53.75 -4.70 17.02
C VAL A 812 54.56 -4.19 15.85
N THR A 813 55.06 -2.96 15.97
CA THR A 813 55.93 -2.35 14.94
C THR A 813 57.26 -1.87 15.48
N LEU A 814 58.35 -2.09 14.75
CA LEU A 814 59.66 -1.49 15.04
C LEU A 814 59.67 0.00 14.61
N VAL A 815 59.71 0.92 15.58
CA VAL A 815 59.76 2.36 15.30
C VAL A 815 61.15 2.80 14.90
N SER A 816 62.18 2.36 15.67
CA SER A 816 63.54 2.74 15.38
C SER A 816 64.57 1.78 15.96
N ALA A 817 65.74 1.66 15.29
CA ALA A 817 66.97 1.11 15.87
C ALA A 817 68.11 2.16 15.68
N THR A 818 68.57 2.70 16.80
CA THR A 818 69.53 3.82 16.78
C THR A 818 70.84 3.48 17.45
N ALA A 819 71.93 4.19 17.06
CA ALA A 819 73.23 4.10 17.72
C ALA A 819 73.68 5.47 18.18
N THR A 820 74.08 5.59 19.47
CA THR A 820 74.54 6.81 20.09
C THR A 820 75.79 6.58 20.94
N GLY A 821 76.38 7.61 21.53
CA GLY A 821 77.45 7.52 22.56
C GLY A 821 78.85 7.35 22.03
N ALA A 822 79.07 6.92 20.78
CA ALA A 822 80.44 6.73 20.26
C ALA A 822 80.56 7.03 18.78
N PRO A 823 81.62 7.71 18.29
CA PRO A 823 81.93 7.82 16.86
C PRO A 823 82.08 6.41 16.26
N ARG A 824 81.55 6.16 15.07
CA ARG A 824 81.55 4.87 14.33
C ARG A 824 80.66 3.79 14.93
N ALA A 825 79.81 4.09 15.91
CA ALA A 825 78.73 3.18 16.28
C ALA A 825 77.75 3.04 15.12
N SER A 826 77.35 1.84 14.82
CA SER A 826 76.36 1.57 13.75
C SER A 826 75.50 0.39 14.10
N VAL A 827 74.25 0.46 13.75
CA VAL A 827 73.26 -0.61 13.81
C VAL A 827 72.74 -0.87 12.38
N GLN A 828 72.62 -2.15 12.05
CA GLN A 828 72.03 -2.62 10.79
C GLN A 828 70.87 -3.57 11.15
N THR A 829 69.70 -3.29 10.65
CA THR A 829 68.51 -4.12 10.81
C THR A 829 68.63 -5.33 9.86
N ILE A 830 68.45 -6.53 10.37
CA ILE A 830 68.35 -7.80 9.65
C ILE A 830 66.89 -8.20 9.52
N SER A 831 66.15 -8.08 10.60
CA SER A 831 64.72 -8.18 10.68
C SER A 831 64.23 -7.32 11.82
N ASP A 832 62.88 -7.19 12.01
CA ASP A 832 62.28 -6.35 13.07
C ASP A 832 62.71 -6.77 14.50
N THR A 833 63.21 -7.97 14.71
CA THR A 833 63.68 -8.50 16.00
C THR A 833 65.14 -8.91 16.00
N ARG A 834 65.89 -8.66 14.92
CA ARG A 834 67.30 -9.06 14.81
C ARG A 834 68.16 -8.00 14.17
N PHE A 835 69.22 -7.61 14.86
CA PHE A 835 70.09 -6.50 14.49
C PHE A 835 71.54 -6.91 14.54
N THR A 836 72.35 -6.24 13.73
CA THR A 836 73.79 -6.32 13.80
C THR A 836 74.35 -4.98 14.26
N VAL A 837 75.08 -4.95 15.35
CA VAL A 837 75.71 -3.77 15.94
C VAL A 837 77.20 -3.87 15.92
N ARG A 838 77.89 -2.77 15.67
CA ARG A 838 79.33 -2.70 15.75
C ARG A 838 79.80 -2.42 17.18
N ALA A 839 80.53 -3.32 17.83
CA ALA A 839 80.97 -3.19 19.21
C ALA A 839 82.01 -2.06 19.31
N VAL A 840 81.59 -0.85 19.65
CA VAL A 840 82.42 0.32 19.88
C VAL A 840 82.32 0.70 21.34
N ASN A 841 83.44 1.00 22.02
CA ASN A 841 83.42 1.38 23.42
C ASN A 841 82.58 2.62 23.63
N ASN A 842 81.72 2.59 24.71
CA ASN A 842 80.76 3.63 25.08
C ASN A 842 79.60 3.81 24.06
N ALA A 843 79.39 2.91 23.12
CA ALA A 843 78.21 2.94 22.27
C ALA A 843 76.97 2.41 22.97
N LEU A 844 75.80 3.03 22.66
CA LEU A 844 74.48 2.61 23.11
C LEU A 844 73.65 2.36 21.84
N TYR A 845 72.94 1.23 21.80
CA TYR A 845 72.04 0.82 20.71
C TYR A 845 70.64 0.70 21.30
N THR A 846 69.75 1.60 20.89
CA THR A 846 68.38 1.63 21.41
C THR A 846 67.41 1.10 20.33
N PHE A 847 66.54 0.16 20.76
CA PHE A 847 65.50 -0.44 19.93
C PHE A 847 64.17 -0.02 20.50
N THR A 848 63.33 0.66 19.70
CA THR A 848 62.05 1.21 20.07
C THR A 848 60.95 0.50 19.29
N TYR A 849 59.93 0.02 20.02
CA TYR A 849 58.76 -0.64 19.43
C TYR A 849 57.49 0.02 19.93
N THR A 850 56.47 0.00 19.10
CA THR A 850 55.11 0.37 19.49
C THR A 850 54.20 -0.84 19.30
N ALA A 851 53.38 -1.13 20.28
CA ALA A 851 52.27 -2.06 20.21
C ALA A 851 51.01 -1.22 20.10
N THR A 852 50.15 -1.62 19.16
CA THR A 852 48.84 -0.96 18.94
C THR A 852 47.76 -2.08 18.90
N ASP A 853 46.66 -1.87 19.64
CA ASP A 853 45.49 -2.75 19.63
C ASP A 853 44.58 -2.48 18.42
N ALA A 854 43.45 -3.17 18.33
CA ALA A 854 42.46 -2.96 17.27
C ALA A 854 41.71 -1.62 17.39
N ALA A 855 41.61 -1.07 18.61
CA ALA A 855 40.95 0.21 18.88
C ALA A 855 41.89 1.42 18.62
N GLY A 856 43.18 1.19 18.36
CA GLY A 856 44.15 2.22 18.08
C GLY A 856 44.91 2.75 19.33
N ASN A 857 44.64 2.22 20.53
CA ASN A 857 45.41 2.55 21.69
C ASN A 857 46.82 1.98 21.56
N SER A 858 47.85 2.69 22.06
CA SER A 858 49.22 2.28 21.80
C SER A 858 50.16 2.49 22.97
N THR A 859 51.12 1.59 23.08
CA THR A 859 52.22 1.66 24.06
C THR A 859 53.54 1.59 23.32
N THR A 860 54.47 2.52 23.67
CA THR A 860 55.82 2.53 23.07
C THR A 860 56.86 2.24 24.15
N VAL A 861 57.70 1.27 23.90
CA VAL A 861 58.79 0.84 24.82
C VAL A 861 60.10 0.74 24.05
N SER A 862 61.19 1.12 24.74
CA SER A 862 62.54 0.99 24.25
C SER A 862 63.40 0.16 25.16
N ASP A 863 64.30 -0.61 24.62
CA ASP A 863 65.41 -1.26 25.35
C ASP A 863 66.73 -0.93 24.71
N THR A 864 67.80 -0.92 25.52
CA THR A 864 69.11 -0.43 25.12
C THR A 864 70.24 -1.42 25.42
N VAL A 865 71.11 -1.69 24.45
CA VAL A 865 72.32 -2.49 24.57
C VAL A 865 73.55 -1.58 24.71
N GLY A 866 74.27 -1.68 25.78
CA GLY A 866 75.49 -0.94 26.02
C GLY A 866 76.77 -1.73 25.66
N VAL A 867 77.83 -1.02 25.23
CA VAL A 867 79.14 -1.62 24.89
C VAL A 867 80.26 -0.99 25.71
N GLY A 868 80.95 -1.82 26.47
CA GLY A 868 82.09 -1.34 27.26
C GLY A 868 82.34 -2.16 28.58
N PRO A 869 83.22 -1.69 29.40
CA PRO A 869 83.46 -2.35 30.70
C PRO A 869 82.24 -2.14 31.62
N LYS A 870 81.91 -3.16 32.43
CA LYS A 870 80.75 -3.21 33.34
C LYS A 870 80.57 -1.92 34.17
N ARG A 871 81.68 -1.34 34.67
CA ARG A 871 81.64 -0.08 35.41
C ARG A 871 81.07 1.12 34.70
N PHE A 872 81.22 1.17 33.40
CA PHE A 872 80.61 2.24 32.54
C PHE A 872 79.11 2.05 32.45
N LEU A 873 78.67 0.85 32.31
CA LEU A 873 77.27 0.47 32.25
C LEU A 873 76.56 0.72 33.56
N ASP A 874 77.20 0.30 34.71
CA ASP A 874 76.64 0.57 36.02
C ASP A 874 76.54 2.08 36.33
N TYR A 875 77.52 2.89 35.89
CA TYR A 875 77.42 4.36 36.00
C TYR A 875 76.32 4.98 35.21
N LEU A 876 76.00 4.48 34.04
CA LEU A 876 74.85 4.97 33.21
C LEU A 876 73.49 4.66 33.81
N CYS A 877 73.37 3.55 34.50
CA CYS A 877 72.16 3.17 35.23
C CYS A 877 71.96 3.97 36.49
N GLU A 878 73.07 4.40 37.20
CA GLU A 878 72.97 5.18 38.44
C GLU A 878 72.84 6.70 38.24
N SER A 879 73.42 7.28 37.13
CA SER A 879 73.67 8.72 37.07
C SER A 879 72.69 9.46 36.20
N ASP A 880 71.94 8.80 35.24
CA ASP A 880 71.27 9.56 34.15
C ASP A 880 69.75 9.31 34.03
N GLY A 881 69.19 8.29 34.71
CA GLY A 881 67.75 8.01 34.64
C GLY A 881 67.16 7.90 33.22
N ARG A 882 68.02 8.05 32.17
CA ARG A 882 67.64 8.14 30.76
C ARG A 882 67.70 6.80 30.05
N ILE A 883 68.21 5.79 30.67
CA ILE A 883 68.37 4.44 30.14
C ILE A 883 67.47 3.50 30.90
N ALA A 884 66.35 3.14 30.28
CA ALA A 884 65.44 2.10 30.75
C ALA A 884 65.76 0.81 30.01
N GLY A 885 65.55 -0.34 30.68
CA GLY A 885 65.59 -1.62 30.04
C GLY A 885 66.50 -2.64 30.64
N SER A 886 66.83 -3.74 29.91
CA SER A 886 67.55 -4.91 30.35
C SER A 886 69.00 -4.65 30.79
N ILE A 887 69.59 -3.50 30.34
CA ILE A 887 70.97 -3.13 30.70
C ILE A 887 71.13 -2.74 32.18
N CYS A 888 70.05 -2.30 32.82
CA CYS A 888 70.08 -1.86 34.22
C CYS A 888 69.54 -2.89 35.22
N ARG A 889 69.11 -4.03 34.69
CA ARG A 889 68.64 -5.19 35.54
C ARG A 889 69.65 -6.12 36.02
#